data_129b37a8c7f134e235741f580aa24143
#
_entry.id   129b37a8c7f134e235741f580aa24143
#
_cell.length_a   1.000
_cell.length_b   1.000
_cell.length_c   1.000
_cell.angle_alpha   90.00
_cell.angle_beta   90.00
_cell.angle_gamma   90.00
#
_symmetry.space_group_name_H-M   'P 1'
#
loop_
_entity.id
_entity.type
_entity.pdbx_description
1 polymer ?
#
loop_
_entity_poly.entity_id
_entity_poly.type
_entity_poly.pdbx_seq_one_letter_code
_entity_poly.pdbx_strand_id
1 'polypeptide(L)'
;MAEGGPNPPDLETQKNEICNLLKTPLRTDDTWYLVDNKWFKQWKKYVGYDTWDTGGIGEQTTHPGPIDNCPLLKGDKSGDIKDHLIDELDYVLVPQDAWDKLVAWYGVTPGQDPLPRKVIEYGMFVKHCKVEVYLLELKLCQSSNLDSCITKKFSKVDTIGHVEKEARALLKIPPEKETRIWNRCGSNIYDQLEDRTRTVQDAGLYQGQVLVIEVRNDDGSWPRQSKSAATSGRGGDAKCYSTPSSTIATRSYSSMGGNSNNDSHGFSNSTMPGLCGLSNLGNTCFMNSALQCMSNTPPLTDYFVEDHYLAELNNSNPLGMKGEIAKSYAELIKVMWSGNYTSTAPRTFKMAVGRFAPQFSGFQQQDCQELMAFLLDGLHEDLNRVLNKPYIEIKDSDGRADEIVAQEAWMNYLMRNNSIIVDIFHGLLKSTLVCPDCSKLSVTFDPFCYLSLPLPTKKEKLLELVLIRANPLEKPLKMKVTVSKMSTIQDVCCAVSRLVDVPADKLLVTEVYNHRFVKILQNTDQVDSLERMDIYVYELPFPVNQNNSCVVLPVYMREKRLHYQSNNTPMYQLFSFPFFVVVPTKDCTYDALYNIVLKSLARYITLPSAGEDGWCDDMCEQQNGGLSPDEDTLNEVDVDCEQDLVGPGEEEEAKGARQRLFTLQCVNENGSMNMESLEDSGHPLKLGGRVYLAADWSAKARGRFFDDAKAEEVDVHESVHQRAGHPKKSCIQLRECLELFTTTEKLGADDPWYCPRCRRHQQATKKFDLWSLPQVLIIHLKRFFYNRFWRDKIDTLVEFPISNLKMQDYIINPKHEPAVYDLIAVANHYGGMGGGHYTAYAKNKVTQQWYYFDDSNVSPATEENVVSKAAYVLFYARRGSCKGRNGQQTTNVTDDRMDTS
;
A
#
# COMPACT_ATOMS: atom_id res chain seq x y z
N MET A 1 43.70 -0.27 17.69
CA MET A 1 43.80 -1.74 17.72
C MET A 1 42.77 -2.18 18.73
N ALA A 2 41.59 -2.56 18.27
CA ALA A 2 40.51 -3.10 19.09
C ALA A 2 40.78 -4.60 19.26
N GLU A 3 40.70 -5.07 20.50
CA GLU A 3 40.96 -6.44 20.93
C GLU A 3 40.08 -7.43 20.21
N GLY A 4 40.67 -8.55 19.72
CA GLY A 4 40.05 -9.53 18.87
C GLY A 4 38.93 -10.28 19.56
N GLY A 5 37.71 -10.09 18.99
CA GLY A 5 36.65 -11.04 19.13
C GLY A 5 36.97 -12.33 18.38
N PRO A 6 36.27 -13.44 18.64
CA PRO A 6 36.49 -14.70 17.93
C PRO A 6 36.37 -14.49 16.41
N ASN A 7 37.31 -15.06 15.65
CA ASN A 7 37.28 -15.02 14.19
C ASN A 7 35.87 -15.44 13.69
N PRO A 8 35.24 -14.69 12.80
CA PRO A 8 33.95 -15.07 12.25
C PRO A 8 34.05 -16.44 11.56
N PRO A 9 33.03 -17.32 11.64
CA PRO A 9 33.01 -18.60 10.95
C PRO A 9 33.06 -18.38 9.42
N ASP A 10 33.26 -19.47 8.68
CA ASP A 10 33.24 -19.40 7.22
C ASP A 10 31.91 -18.81 6.66
N LEU A 11 31.96 -18.30 5.45
CA LEU A 11 30.82 -17.54 4.85
C LEU A 11 29.55 -18.39 4.69
N GLU A 12 29.70 -19.68 4.43
CA GLU A 12 28.56 -20.61 4.28
C GLU A 12 27.89 -20.87 5.64
N THR A 13 28.67 -21.02 6.69
CA THR A 13 28.16 -21.14 8.06
C THR A 13 27.44 -19.86 8.50
N GLN A 14 28.02 -18.68 8.25
CA GLN A 14 27.37 -17.39 8.56
C GLN A 14 26.03 -17.26 7.84
N LYS A 15 25.99 -17.57 6.54
CA LYS A 15 24.77 -17.55 5.72
C LYS A 15 23.70 -18.46 6.32
N ASN A 16 24.03 -19.71 6.60
CA ASN A 16 23.08 -20.71 7.08
C ASN A 16 22.54 -20.36 8.48
N GLU A 17 23.39 -19.90 9.38
CA GLU A 17 22.99 -19.52 10.73
C GLU A 17 22.03 -18.33 10.71
N ILE A 18 22.37 -17.24 10.03
CA ILE A 18 21.49 -16.06 9.95
C ILE A 18 20.19 -16.38 9.19
N CYS A 19 20.26 -17.15 8.09
CA CYS A 19 19.07 -17.63 7.37
C CYS A 19 18.06 -18.34 8.27
N ASN A 20 18.56 -19.22 9.15
CA ASN A 20 17.70 -19.98 10.04
C ASN A 20 17.12 -19.09 11.13
N LEU A 21 17.90 -18.16 11.68
CA LEU A 21 17.46 -17.22 12.71
C LEU A 21 16.42 -16.22 12.17
N LEU A 22 16.54 -15.77 10.92
CA LEU A 22 15.55 -14.89 10.29
C LEU A 22 14.17 -15.54 10.10
N LYS A 23 14.08 -16.86 10.14
CA LYS A 23 12.80 -17.60 10.10
C LYS A 23 12.11 -17.71 11.46
N THR A 24 12.71 -17.17 12.53
CA THR A 24 12.13 -17.21 13.87
C THR A 24 10.76 -16.54 13.89
N PRO A 25 9.71 -17.21 14.35
CA PRO A 25 8.38 -16.59 14.44
C PRO A 25 8.37 -15.50 15.50
N LEU A 26 7.62 -14.41 15.23
CA LEU A 26 7.45 -13.31 16.17
C LEU A 26 6.66 -13.80 17.40
N ARG A 27 7.16 -13.53 18.60
CA ARG A 27 6.49 -13.80 19.86
C ARG A 27 6.43 -12.50 20.67
N THR A 28 5.36 -12.30 21.41
CA THR A 28 5.20 -11.10 22.26
C THR A 28 6.38 -10.97 23.22
N ASP A 29 6.82 -9.75 23.44
CA ASP A 29 7.97 -9.34 24.27
C ASP A 29 9.36 -9.71 23.74
N ASP A 30 9.47 -10.46 22.63
CA ASP A 30 10.76 -10.68 21.97
C ASP A 30 11.37 -9.34 21.54
N THR A 31 12.70 -9.28 21.53
CA THR A 31 13.43 -8.12 21.07
C THR A 31 13.99 -8.36 19.67
N TRP A 32 13.72 -7.44 18.75
CA TRP A 32 14.25 -7.42 17.40
C TRP A 32 15.04 -6.13 17.17
N TYR A 33 15.97 -6.13 16.23
CA TYR A 33 16.82 -4.98 15.92
C TYR A 33 16.61 -4.48 14.50
N LEU A 34 16.66 -3.16 14.32
CA LEU A 34 16.72 -2.56 13.00
C LEU A 34 18.16 -2.56 12.49
N VAL A 35 18.33 -2.97 11.24
CA VAL A 35 19.60 -2.91 10.51
C VAL A 35 19.35 -2.18 9.19
N ASP A 36 20.26 -1.27 8.82
CA ASP A 36 20.18 -0.56 7.53
C ASP A 36 20.19 -1.57 6.38
N ASN A 37 19.24 -1.42 5.46
CA ASN A 37 19.06 -2.38 4.37
C ASN A 37 20.23 -2.39 3.37
N LYS A 38 20.95 -1.25 3.20
CA LYS A 38 22.11 -1.19 2.30
C LYS A 38 23.25 -2.05 2.87
N TRP A 39 23.51 -1.88 4.18
CA TRP A 39 24.50 -2.72 4.87
C TRP A 39 24.12 -4.20 4.81
N PHE A 40 22.86 -4.52 5.05
CA PHE A 40 22.36 -5.89 5.06
C PHE A 40 22.39 -6.53 3.66
N LYS A 41 22.09 -5.77 2.59
CA LYS A 41 22.27 -6.22 1.20
C LYS A 41 23.73 -6.48 0.85
N GLN A 42 24.65 -5.62 1.32
CA GLN A 42 26.09 -5.82 1.14
C GLN A 42 26.57 -7.09 1.85
N TRP A 43 26.10 -7.32 3.09
CA TRP A 43 26.36 -8.56 3.82
C TRP A 43 25.82 -9.80 3.06
N LYS A 44 24.60 -9.73 2.56
CA LYS A 44 24.00 -10.81 1.74
C LYS A 44 24.85 -11.14 0.51
N LYS A 45 25.36 -10.14 -0.18
CA LYS A 45 26.28 -10.31 -1.32
C LYS A 45 27.59 -10.95 -0.87
N TYR A 46 28.14 -10.51 0.24
CA TYR A 46 29.41 -10.99 0.78
C TYR A 46 29.34 -12.48 1.15
N VAL A 47 28.27 -12.93 1.79
CA VAL A 47 28.09 -14.35 2.18
C VAL A 47 27.46 -15.21 1.08
N GLY A 48 27.15 -14.63 -0.11
CA GLY A 48 26.52 -15.39 -1.20
C GLY A 48 25.09 -15.86 -0.88
N TYR A 49 24.31 -15.04 -0.15
CA TYR A 49 22.93 -15.36 0.23
C TYR A 49 21.99 -15.36 -0.97
N ASP A 50 22.07 -14.35 -1.84
CA ASP A 50 21.26 -14.21 -3.05
C ASP A 50 22.02 -14.76 -4.25
N THR A 51 21.93 -16.05 -4.52
CA THR A 51 22.55 -16.71 -5.69
C THR A 51 21.96 -16.25 -7.03
N TRP A 52 20.89 -15.48 -7.02
CA TRP A 52 20.23 -14.91 -8.19
C TRP A 52 20.82 -13.57 -8.65
N ASP A 53 21.63 -12.93 -7.81
CA ASP A 53 22.27 -11.63 -8.07
C ASP A 53 23.77 -11.77 -8.36
N THR A 54 24.24 -12.98 -8.71
CA THR A 54 25.62 -13.22 -9.17
C THR A 54 25.78 -12.83 -10.64
N GLY A 55 25.49 -11.58 -10.96
CA GLY A 55 25.79 -10.91 -12.22
C GLY A 55 27.08 -10.11 -12.11
N GLY A 56 28.21 -10.77 -11.91
CA GLY A 56 29.49 -10.06 -11.87
C GLY A 56 30.59 -11.01 -11.44
N ILE A 57 31.13 -11.80 -12.39
CA ILE A 57 32.45 -12.41 -12.22
C ILE A 57 33.45 -11.26 -12.32
N GLY A 58 33.91 -10.72 -11.14
CA GLY A 58 34.93 -9.69 -11.12
C GLY A 58 34.85 -8.65 -10.01
N GLU A 59 33.72 -8.38 -9.41
CA GLU A 59 33.68 -7.59 -8.18
C GLU A 59 34.14 -8.48 -7.02
N GLN A 60 35.34 -8.20 -6.48
CA GLN A 60 35.75 -8.70 -5.18
C GLN A 60 34.59 -8.41 -4.23
N THR A 61 34.00 -9.46 -3.62
CA THR A 61 32.97 -9.35 -2.59
C THR A 61 33.56 -8.54 -1.43
N THR A 62 33.32 -7.24 -1.45
CA THR A 62 33.87 -6.32 -0.45
C THR A 62 33.24 -6.66 0.89
N HIS A 63 34.06 -6.89 1.88
CA HIS A 63 33.64 -7.11 3.27
C HIS A 63 32.70 -5.98 3.71
N PRO A 64 31.50 -6.25 4.31
CA PRO A 64 30.50 -5.24 4.60
C PRO A 64 30.96 -4.17 5.62
N GLY A 65 32.02 -4.46 6.37
CA GLY A 65 32.43 -3.60 7.47
C GLY A 65 31.52 -3.70 8.69
N PRO A 66 31.71 -2.84 9.69
CA PRO A 66 30.83 -2.78 10.85
C PRO A 66 29.41 -2.35 10.47
N ILE A 67 28.41 -2.80 11.24
CA ILE A 67 27.01 -2.44 11.02
C ILE A 67 26.87 -0.90 11.14
N ASP A 68 26.35 -0.27 10.11
CA ASP A 68 26.13 1.18 10.05
C ASP A 68 24.65 1.51 9.88
N ASN A 69 24.02 2.01 10.94
CA ASN A 69 22.63 2.44 10.99
C ASN A 69 22.45 3.96 10.85
N CYS A 70 23.50 4.75 10.55
CA CYS A 70 23.40 6.20 10.30
C CYS A 70 22.31 6.58 9.29
N PRO A 71 22.13 5.85 8.19
CA PRO A 71 21.07 6.16 7.22
C PRO A 71 19.66 6.14 7.80
N LEU A 72 19.43 5.40 8.89
CA LEU A 72 18.12 5.29 9.56
C LEU A 72 17.86 6.42 10.56
N LEU A 73 18.89 7.16 11.01
CA LEU A 73 18.81 8.14 12.10
C LEU A 73 18.49 9.56 11.60
N LYS A 74 17.84 10.37 12.43
CA LYS A 74 17.51 11.79 12.15
C LYS A 74 18.73 12.73 12.29
N GLY A 75 19.84 12.27 12.84
CA GLY A 75 21.10 13.03 13.06
C GLY A 75 22.09 12.22 13.86
N ASP A 76 23.35 12.70 13.93
CA ASP A 76 24.51 11.92 14.41
C ASP A 76 24.47 11.50 15.90
N LYS A 77 23.52 11.98 16.72
CA LYS A 77 23.56 11.78 18.18
C LYS A 77 22.24 11.47 18.89
N SER A 78 21.11 11.36 18.21
CA SER A 78 19.83 11.32 18.92
C SER A 78 19.24 9.92 19.13
N GLY A 79 19.76 8.87 18.53
CA GLY A 79 19.15 7.54 18.54
C GLY A 79 17.73 7.49 17.91
N ASP A 80 17.25 8.63 17.40
CA ASP A 80 15.93 8.78 16.80
C ASP A 80 15.94 8.39 15.33
N ILE A 81 15.07 7.45 14.96
CA ILE A 81 14.92 7.02 13.57
C ILE A 81 14.14 8.06 12.75
N LYS A 82 14.43 8.12 11.45
CA LYS A 82 13.68 8.94 10.49
C LYS A 82 12.21 8.52 10.43
N ASP A 83 11.33 9.45 10.09
CA ASP A 83 9.93 9.17 9.87
C ASP A 83 9.74 8.47 8.51
N HIS A 84 8.70 7.63 8.42
CA HIS A 84 8.29 6.96 7.17
C HIS A 84 9.30 5.99 6.54
N LEU A 85 10.17 5.38 7.33
CA LEU A 85 11.04 4.29 6.88
C LEU A 85 10.18 3.08 6.48
N ILE A 86 10.55 2.44 5.37
CA ILE A 86 9.82 1.31 4.79
C ILE A 86 10.60 0.02 5.05
N ASP A 87 9.90 -0.98 5.57
CA ASP A 87 10.46 -2.31 5.82
C ASP A 87 10.93 -2.96 4.51
N GLU A 88 12.04 -3.69 4.57
CA GLU A 88 12.73 -4.32 3.43
C GLU A 88 13.28 -3.34 2.36
N LEU A 89 12.95 -2.04 2.44
CA LEU A 89 13.49 -1.01 1.56
C LEU A 89 14.57 -0.17 2.25
N ASP A 90 14.27 0.38 3.43
CA ASP A 90 15.18 1.23 4.20
C ASP A 90 15.87 0.46 5.32
N TYR A 91 15.18 -0.46 5.98
CA TYR A 91 15.70 -1.28 7.07
C TYR A 91 15.26 -2.75 6.94
N VAL A 92 15.95 -3.61 7.68
CA VAL A 92 15.58 -5.02 7.88
C VAL A 92 15.48 -5.29 9.37
N LEU A 93 14.50 -6.10 9.76
CA LEU A 93 14.32 -6.55 11.14
C LEU A 93 15.04 -7.88 11.35
N VAL A 94 15.90 -7.92 12.36
CA VAL A 94 16.62 -9.12 12.73
C VAL A 94 16.34 -9.50 14.19
N PRO A 95 16.09 -10.77 14.52
CA PRO A 95 15.89 -11.22 15.91
C PRO A 95 17.17 -11.04 16.74
N GLN A 96 17.03 -10.99 18.06
CA GLN A 96 18.13 -10.81 19.04
C GLN A 96 19.32 -11.74 18.74
N ASP A 97 19.08 -13.03 18.56
CA ASP A 97 20.15 -14.01 18.35
C ASP A 97 20.92 -13.76 17.04
N ALA A 98 20.25 -13.29 16.01
CA ALA A 98 20.90 -12.93 14.74
C ALA A 98 21.69 -11.64 14.86
N TRP A 99 21.15 -10.63 15.59
CA TRP A 99 21.83 -9.38 15.89
C TRP A 99 23.13 -9.63 16.67
N ASP A 100 23.07 -10.43 17.74
CA ASP A 100 24.24 -10.73 18.59
C ASP A 100 25.36 -11.40 17.77
N LYS A 101 25.01 -12.32 16.86
CA LYS A 101 25.97 -12.94 15.95
C LYS A 101 26.57 -11.94 14.97
N LEU A 102 25.75 -11.12 14.33
CA LEU A 102 26.21 -10.09 13.38
C LEU A 102 27.15 -9.08 14.06
N VAL A 103 26.81 -8.66 15.29
CA VAL A 103 27.67 -7.77 16.08
C VAL A 103 28.97 -8.46 16.50
N ALA A 104 28.91 -9.73 16.88
CA ALA A 104 30.12 -10.48 17.24
C ALA A 104 31.08 -10.63 16.06
N TRP A 105 30.57 -10.76 14.82
CA TRP A 105 31.37 -10.94 13.61
C TRP A 105 31.87 -9.65 12.96
N TYR A 106 31.01 -8.61 12.94
CA TYR A 106 31.28 -7.38 12.18
C TYR A 106 31.43 -6.13 13.05
N GLY A 107 30.94 -6.17 14.31
CA GLY A 107 30.87 -5.00 15.17
C GLY A 107 29.83 -3.99 14.72
N VAL A 108 29.72 -2.91 15.45
CA VAL A 108 28.87 -1.74 15.15
C VAL A 108 29.78 -0.52 14.97
N THR A 109 29.42 0.38 14.08
CA THR A 109 30.14 1.63 13.84
C THR A 109 30.31 2.42 15.16
N PRO A 110 31.51 2.85 15.50
CA PRO A 110 31.76 3.57 16.76
C PRO A 110 30.87 4.80 16.94
N GLY A 111 30.21 4.88 18.11
CA GLY A 111 29.33 6.00 18.48
C GLY A 111 27.87 5.80 18.08
N GLN A 112 27.50 4.63 17.56
CA GLN A 112 26.10 4.26 17.30
C GLN A 112 25.58 3.30 18.36
N ASP A 113 24.39 3.60 18.89
CA ASP A 113 23.66 2.71 19.78
C ASP A 113 22.82 1.70 18.96
N PRO A 114 22.70 0.45 19.43
CA PRO A 114 21.77 -0.50 18.88
C PRO A 114 20.33 0.02 18.86
N LEU A 115 19.54 -0.38 17.87
CA LEU A 115 18.14 0.01 17.72
C LEU A 115 17.17 -1.12 18.06
N PRO A 116 17.02 -1.50 19.36
CA PRO A 116 16.11 -2.57 19.77
C PRO A 116 14.66 -2.15 19.65
N ARG A 117 13.80 -3.10 19.30
CA ARG A 117 12.33 -2.95 19.21
C ARG A 117 11.64 -4.17 19.76
N LYS A 118 10.54 -3.96 20.46
CA LYS A 118 9.73 -5.04 21.03
C LYS A 118 8.71 -5.54 20.04
N VAL A 119 8.40 -6.82 20.12
CA VAL A 119 7.27 -7.43 19.44
C VAL A 119 6.00 -7.15 20.24
N ILE A 120 5.01 -6.55 19.61
CA ILE A 120 3.71 -6.26 20.21
C ILE A 120 2.62 -7.10 19.56
N GLU A 121 1.60 -7.46 20.32
CA GLU A 121 0.36 -8.03 19.80
C GLU A 121 -0.57 -6.93 19.29
N TYR A 122 -1.19 -7.15 18.15
CA TYR A 122 -2.24 -6.30 17.62
C TYR A 122 -3.36 -7.14 16.99
N GLY A 123 -4.57 -6.58 16.94
CA GLY A 123 -5.77 -7.26 16.44
C GLY A 123 -6.72 -7.67 17.56
N MET A 124 -8.02 -7.42 17.35
CA MET A 124 -9.06 -7.70 18.37
C MET A 124 -9.56 -9.15 18.34
N PHE A 125 -9.62 -9.77 17.18
CA PHE A 125 -10.19 -11.11 16.99
C PHE A 125 -9.13 -12.16 16.67
N VAL A 126 -8.16 -11.80 15.85
CA VAL A 126 -6.99 -12.62 15.58
C VAL A 126 -5.79 -11.81 16.04
N LYS A 127 -5.12 -12.31 17.08
CA LYS A 127 -3.91 -11.68 17.59
C LYS A 127 -2.76 -11.95 16.63
N HIS A 128 -2.20 -10.89 16.09
CA HIS A 128 -1.00 -10.94 15.25
C HIS A 128 0.17 -10.29 15.99
N CYS A 129 1.35 -10.85 15.86
CA CYS A 129 2.57 -10.26 16.37
C CYS A 129 3.22 -9.35 15.33
N LYS A 130 3.70 -8.19 15.75
CA LYS A 130 4.42 -7.23 14.92
C LYS A 130 5.54 -6.57 15.71
N VAL A 131 6.68 -6.31 15.08
CA VAL A 131 7.74 -5.50 15.69
C VAL A 131 7.33 -4.02 15.71
N GLU A 132 7.42 -3.39 16.88
CA GLU A 132 7.09 -1.97 17.06
C GLU A 132 8.26 -1.07 16.64
N VAL A 133 8.33 -0.71 15.37
CA VAL A 133 9.42 0.10 14.82
C VAL A 133 9.41 1.53 15.38
N TYR A 134 8.23 2.15 15.48
CA TYR A 134 8.03 3.51 15.98
C TYR A 134 7.49 3.48 17.41
N LEU A 135 8.32 3.97 18.35
CA LEU A 135 7.98 4.07 19.76
C LEU A 135 6.99 5.23 19.99
N LEU A 136 6.16 5.09 21.03
CA LEU A 136 5.19 6.08 21.44
C LEU A 136 5.87 7.22 22.23
N GLU A 137 5.71 8.45 21.79
CA GLU A 137 6.22 9.64 22.45
C GLU A 137 5.23 10.13 23.51
N LEU A 138 5.67 10.20 24.78
CA LEU A 138 4.90 10.71 25.90
C LEU A 138 5.58 11.97 26.46
N LYS A 139 4.77 12.93 26.95
CA LYS A 139 5.21 14.14 27.61
C LYS A 139 5.08 13.97 29.11
N LEU A 140 6.17 14.06 29.82
CA LEU A 140 6.27 13.87 31.27
C LEU A 140 6.45 15.22 31.95
N CYS A 141 5.58 15.59 32.88
CA CYS A 141 5.72 16.81 33.68
C CYS A 141 5.39 16.58 35.16
N GLN A 142 5.88 17.45 36.01
CA GLN A 142 5.58 17.40 37.42
C GLN A 142 4.34 18.25 37.76
N SER A 143 3.52 17.83 38.72
CA SER A 143 2.30 18.55 39.11
C SER A 143 2.55 19.99 39.54
N SER A 144 3.74 20.32 40.05
CA SER A 144 4.17 21.66 40.42
C SER A 144 4.48 22.57 39.22
N ASN A 145 4.80 22.01 38.05
CA ASN A 145 5.13 22.77 36.84
C ASN A 145 4.63 22.04 35.58
N LEU A 146 3.41 22.34 35.20
CA LEU A 146 2.75 21.71 34.06
C LEU A 146 3.21 22.25 32.69
N ASP A 147 3.92 23.35 32.65
CA ASP A 147 4.42 23.97 31.41
C ASP A 147 5.78 23.42 31.01
N SER A 148 6.54 22.84 31.95
CA SER A 148 7.83 22.22 31.71
C SER A 148 7.67 20.72 31.51
N CYS A 149 7.38 20.28 30.29
CA CYS A 149 7.26 18.86 29.96
C CYS A 149 8.54 18.35 29.29
N ILE A 150 9.00 17.18 29.72
CA ILE A 150 10.10 16.44 29.09
C ILE A 150 9.47 15.36 28.19
N THR A 151 9.88 15.33 26.94
CA THR A 151 9.41 14.33 25.99
C THR A 151 10.30 13.10 26.03
N LYS A 152 9.70 11.90 26.15
CA LYS A 152 10.41 10.62 26.07
C LYS A 152 9.59 9.57 25.31
N LYS A 153 10.29 8.69 24.61
CA LYS A 153 9.70 7.61 23.83
C LYS A 153 9.66 6.31 24.65
N PHE A 154 8.52 5.61 24.57
CA PHE A 154 8.25 4.35 25.25
C PHE A 154 7.69 3.32 24.28
N SER A 155 7.93 2.05 24.55
CA SER A 155 7.23 0.97 23.87
C SER A 155 5.79 0.82 24.40
N LYS A 156 4.89 0.38 23.56
CA LYS A 156 3.51 0.09 23.96
C LYS A 156 3.40 -1.04 25.01
N VAL A 157 4.39 -1.92 25.07
CA VAL A 157 4.46 -2.99 26.07
C VAL A 157 5.15 -2.57 27.37
N ASP A 158 5.77 -1.38 27.44
CA ASP A 158 6.32 -0.86 28.67
C ASP A 158 5.20 -0.71 29.72
N THR A 159 5.46 -1.08 30.96
CA THR A 159 4.49 -0.94 32.04
C THR A 159 4.43 0.50 32.56
N ILE A 160 3.29 0.90 33.10
CA ILE A 160 3.11 2.19 33.75
C ILE A 160 4.15 2.39 34.89
N GLY A 161 4.50 1.30 35.59
CA GLY A 161 5.56 1.32 36.58
C GLY A 161 6.94 1.65 36.00
N HIS A 162 7.25 1.16 34.78
CA HIS A 162 8.46 1.50 34.07
C HIS A 162 8.45 2.99 33.65
N VAL A 163 7.34 3.48 33.11
CA VAL A 163 7.15 4.88 32.73
C VAL A 163 7.33 5.80 33.96
N GLU A 164 6.75 5.44 35.11
CA GLU A 164 6.88 6.20 36.37
C GLU A 164 8.36 6.25 36.84
N LYS A 165 9.07 5.11 36.79
CA LYS A 165 10.48 5.02 37.16
C LYS A 165 11.35 5.93 36.29
N GLU A 166 11.15 5.91 34.98
CA GLU A 166 11.86 6.75 34.02
C GLU A 166 11.49 8.23 34.21
N ALA A 167 10.21 8.54 34.44
CA ALA A 167 9.76 9.89 34.71
C ALA A 167 10.40 10.47 36.01
N ARG A 168 10.49 9.65 37.06
CA ARG A 168 11.18 10.05 38.31
C ARG A 168 12.65 10.38 38.08
N ALA A 169 13.34 9.55 37.30
CA ALA A 169 14.76 9.80 36.99
C ALA A 169 14.96 11.12 36.21
N LEU A 170 14.11 11.34 35.17
CA LEU A 170 14.17 12.54 34.34
C LEU A 170 13.77 13.81 35.07
N LEU A 171 12.77 13.75 35.95
CA LEU A 171 12.29 14.88 36.75
C LEU A 171 13.10 15.06 38.05
N LYS A 172 14.13 14.25 38.28
CA LYS A 172 15.03 14.27 39.45
C LYS A 172 14.26 14.18 40.79
N ILE A 173 13.21 13.32 40.82
CA ILE A 173 12.43 13.09 42.04
C ILE A 173 13.16 12.07 42.91
N PRO A 174 13.45 12.38 44.18
CA PRO A 174 14.14 11.47 45.11
C PRO A 174 13.39 10.14 45.26
N PRO A 175 14.12 9.01 45.40
CA PRO A 175 13.49 7.67 45.51
C PRO A 175 12.65 7.50 46.76
N GLU A 176 12.89 8.26 47.82
CA GLU A 176 12.18 8.23 49.10
C GLU A 176 10.80 8.90 49.04
N LYS A 177 10.54 9.75 48.01
CA LYS A 177 9.25 10.43 47.88
C LYS A 177 8.25 9.53 47.21
N GLU A 178 7.04 9.43 47.76
CA GLU A 178 5.92 8.72 47.10
C GLU A 178 5.40 9.54 45.93
N THR A 179 5.06 8.84 44.85
CA THR A 179 4.53 9.48 43.62
C THR A 179 3.23 8.81 43.17
N ARG A 180 2.38 9.58 42.48
CA ARG A 180 1.23 9.15 41.71
C ARG A 180 1.39 9.63 40.28
N ILE A 181 0.93 8.83 39.35
CA ILE A 181 0.95 9.18 37.94
C ILE A 181 -0.47 9.40 37.41
N TRP A 182 -0.67 10.50 36.71
CA TRP A 182 -1.94 10.91 36.14
C TRP A 182 -1.86 11.11 34.65
N ASN A 183 -2.83 10.58 33.93
CA ASN A 183 -3.05 10.87 32.52
C ASN A 183 -3.88 12.16 32.39
N ARG A 184 -3.35 13.19 31.74
CA ARG A 184 -4.03 14.46 31.49
C ARG A 184 -4.86 14.36 30.22
N CYS A 185 -6.19 14.14 30.37
CA CYS A 185 -7.11 14.00 29.23
C CYS A 185 -7.67 15.36 28.73
N GLY A 186 -7.44 16.45 29.46
CA GLY A 186 -7.92 17.81 29.12
C GLY A 186 -7.34 18.86 30.03
N SER A 187 -7.83 20.11 29.90
CA SER A 187 -7.30 21.24 30.69
C SER A 187 -7.39 21.03 32.20
N ASN A 188 -8.45 20.34 32.66
CA ASN A 188 -8.67 20.03 34.09
C ASN A 188 -9.17 18.59 34.33
N ILE A 189 -9.04 17.72 33.37
CA ILE A 189 -9.46 16.32 33.46
C ILE A 189 -8.22 15.45 33.59
N TYR A 190 -8.13 14.71 34.68
CA TYR A 190 -7.03 13.82 34.99
C TYR A 190 -7.57 12.45 35.38
N ASP A 191 -6.98 11.41 34.81
CA ASP A 191 -7.27 10.02 35.13
C ASP A 191 -6.06 9.40 35.82
N GLN A 192 -6.28 8.83 37.01
CA GLN A 192 -5.17 8.26 37.80
C GLN A 192 -4.81 6.87 37.25
N LEU A 193 -3.55 6.66 36.94
CA LEU A 193 -3.02 5.39 36.51
C LEU A 193 -2.54 4.60 37.74
N GLU A 194 -3.50 3.90 38.41
CA GLU A 194 -3.25 3.21 39.69
C GLU A 194 -2.51 1.89 39.49
N ASP A 195 -2.89 1.13 38.48
CA ASP A 195 -2.31 -0.18 38.16
C ASP A 195 -1.00 -0.03 37.41
N ARG A 196 0.11 -0.16 38.10
CA ARG A 196 1.47 -0.04 37.59
C ARG A 196 1.91 -1.22 36.73
N THR A 197 1.17 -2.32 36.77
CA THR A 197 1.47 -3.52 35.95
C THR A 197 0.87 -3.45 34.55
N ARG A 198 -0.10 -2.56 34.33
CA ARG A 198 -0.67 -2.32 33.00
C ARG A 198 0.37 -1.76 32.04
N THR A 199 0.31 -2.19 30.80
CA THR A 199 1.16 -1.66 29.75
C THR A 199 0.68 -0.26 29.31
N VAL A 200 1.56 0.47 28.64
CA VAL A 200 1.23 1.77 27.99
C VAL A 200 0.04 1.59 27.03
N GLN A 201 -0.01 0.47 26.32
CA GLN A 201 -1.12 0.12 25.43
C GLN A 201 -2.43 -0.13 26.20
N ASP A 202 -2.39 -0.94 27.24
CA ASP A 202 -3.59 -1.26 28.05
C ASP A 202 -4.11 -0.05 28.83
N ALA A 203 -3.22 0.87 29.18
CA ALA A 203 -3.58 2.15 29.78
C ALA A 203 -4.18 3.16 28.77
N GLY A 204 -4.24 2.82 27.47
CA GLY A 204 -4.83 3.65 26.43
C GLY A 204 -4.05 4.94 26.15
N LEU A 205 -2.73 4.95 26.41
CA LEU A 205 -1.90 6.12 26.18
C LEU A 205 -1.56 6.26 24.68
N TYR A 206 -1.53 7.47 24.16
CA TYR A 206 -1.32 7.77 22.74
C TYR A 206 -0.22 8.81 22.53
N GLN A 207 0.19 8.96 21.28
CA GLN A 207 1.26 9.88 20.83
C GLN A 207 1.04 11.32 21.33
N GLY A 208 2.02 11.85 22.04
CA GLY A 208 2.00 13.23 22.57
C GLY A 208 1.18 13.40 23.86
N GLN A 209 0.67 12.29 24.45
CA GLN A 209 -0.09 12.32 25.71
C GLN A 209 0.75 12.89 26.85
N VAL A 210 0.13 13.73 27.68
CA VAL A 210 0.77 14.36 28.84
C VAL A 210 0.51 13.54 30.09
N LEU A 211 1.57 13.04 30.71
CA LEU A 211 1.55 12.36 32.01
C LEU A 211 2.09 13.29 33.09
N VAL A 212 1.33 13.41 34.16
CA VAL A 212 1.66 14.28 35.28
C VAL A 212 2.08 13.44 36.49
N ILE A 213 3.30 13.64 36.95
CA ILE A 213 3.83 13.02 38.16
C ILE A 213 3.53 13.91 39.33
N GLU A 214 2.74 13.43 40.26
CA GLU A 214 2.41 14.09 41.51
C GLU A 214 3.27 13.51 42.63
N VAL A 215 3.90 14.39 43.37
CA VAL A 215 4.78 14.04 44.52
C VAL A 215 4.04 14.33 45.81
N ARG A 216 4.05 13.39 46.76
CA ARG A 216 3.47 13.57 48.10
C ARG A 216 4.17 14.69 48.85
N ASN A 217 3.38 15.57 49.50
CA ASN A 217 3.91 16.67 50.32
C ASN A 217 4.56 16.14 51.61
N ASP A 218 5.41 16.93 52.23
CA ASP A 218 6.10 16.55 53.47
C ASP A 218 5.15 16.43 54.67
N ASP A 219 3.96 17.01 54.63
CA ASP A 219 2.87 16.86 55.59
C ASP A 219 2.06 15.58 55.40
N GLY A 220 2.42 14.74 54.43
CA GLY A 220 1.72 13.52 54.11
C GLY A 220 0.44 13.68 53.24
N SER A 221 0.13 14.93 52.87
CA SER A 221 -1.03 15.20 52.00
C SER A 221 -0.67 15.06 50.51
N TRP A 222 -1.66 14.89 49.63
CA TRP A 222 -1.49 14.95 48.19
C TRP A 222 -1.95 16.30 47.66
N PRO A 223 -1.22 16.90 46.71
CA PRO A 223 -1.63 18.14 46.08
C PRO A 223 -3.00 18.11 45.41
N ARG A 224 -3.42 16.94 44.95
CA ARG A 224 -4.77 16.71 44.40
C ARG A 224 -5.51 15.74 45.25
N GLN A 225 -6.71 16.11 45.71
CA GLN A 225 -7.60 15.20 46.40
C GLN A 225 -8.25 14.25 45.39
N SER A 226 -7.99 12.93 45.54
CA SER A 226 -8.76 11.91 44.83
C SER A 226 -10.19 11.97 45.34
N LYS A 227 -11.19 11.98 44.46
CA LYS A 227 -12.56 11.72 44.82
C LYS A 227 -12.66 10.25 45.25
N SER A 228 -12.46 9.99 46.56
CA SER A 228 -12.64 8.66 47.08
C SER A 228 -14.11 8.27 46.99
N ALA A 229 -14.37 7.09 46.46
CA ALA A 229 -15.67 6.43 46.53
C ALA A 229 -16.14 6.38 48.00
N ALA A 230 -17.27 7.02 48.28
CA ALA A 230 -17.91 6.95 49.57
C ALA A 230 -18.43 5.55 49.83
N THR A 231 -17.84 4.90 50.81
CA THR A 231 -18.26 3.64 51.41
C THR A 231 -19.65 3.75 52.03
N SER A 232 -20.43 2.74 51.79
CA SER A 232 -21.72 2.39 52.34
C SER A 232 -21.91 2.74 53.83
N GLY A 233 -23.05 3.37 54.17
CA GLY A 233 -23.57 3.51 55.51
C GLY A 233 -24.99 4.08 55.54
N ARG A 234 -25.96 3.17 55.59
CA ARG A 234 -27.34 3.27 56.14
C ARG A 234 -28.02 4.65 56.34
N GLY A 235 -29.14 4.77 55.67
CA GLY A 235 -30.44 5.12 56.30
C GLY A 235 -30.83 6.60 56.23
N GLY A 236 -31.95 6.90 55.62
CA GLY A 236 -32.76 8.07 56.00
C GLY A 236 -33.21 8.92 54.78
N ASP A 237 -34.51 8.84 54.55
CA ASP A 237 -35.32 9.66 53.67
C ASP A 237 -34.97 11.17 53.65
N ALA A 238 -34.97 11.78 52.49
CA ALA A 238 -35.76 13.00 52.22
C ALA A 238 -35.47 13.61 50.83
N LYS A 239 -36.49 13.72 50.10
CA LYS A 239 -36.96 14.66 49.08
C LYS A 239 -36.06 15.84 48.65
N CYS A 240 -36.03 15.97 47.34
CA CYS A 240 -36.20 17.20 46.51
C CYS A 240 -35.16 18.34 46.52
N TYR A 241 -34.86 18.72 45.30
CA TYR A 241 -34.85 20.03 44.61
C TYR A 241 -33.59 20.41 43.87
N SER A 242 -33.81 20.50 42.55
CA SER A 242 -33.37 21.60 41.64
C SER A 242 -31.88 21.93 41.49
N THR A 243 -31.53 21.87 40.21
CA THR A 243 -30.41 22.47 39.50
C THR A 243 -29.88 23.80 40.01
N PRO A 244 -28.61 24.11 39.73
CA PRO A 244 -28.37 25.32 38.99
C PRO A 244 -27.43 25.14 37.77
N SER A 245 -27.86 25.77 36.70
CA SER A 245 -27.08 26.19 35.56
C SER A 245 -25.78 26.89 35.96
N SER A 246 -24.66 26.52 35.37
CA SER A 246 -23.50 27.37 35.30
C SER A 246 -23.08 27.59 33.84
N THR A 247 -23.46 28.78 33.39
CA THR A 247 -22.93 29.49 32.22
C THR A 247 -21.42 29.58 32.26
N ILE A 248 -20.74 29.02 31.24
CA ILE A 248 -19.33 29.32 30.96
C ILE A 248 -19.26 30.18 29.72
N ALA A 249 -18.82 31.40 29.94
CA ALA A 249 -18.57 32.42 28.95
C ALA A 249 -17.41 32.05 28.03
N THR A 250 -17.70 32.02 26.75
CA THR A 250 -16.72 32.02 25.66
C THR A 250 -16.14 33.42 25.51
N ARG A 251 -14.82 33.53 25.62
CA ARG A 251 -14.11 34.72 25.14
C ARG A 251 -13.69 34.48 23.69
N SER A 252 -14.36 35.21 22.82
CA SER A 252 -13.97 35.41 21.41
C SER A 252 -12.81 36.41 21.33
N TYR A 253 -11.83 36.13 20.52
CA TYR A 253 -10.91 37.15 19.98
C TYR A 253 -11.53 37.73 18.71
N SER A 254 -11.89 38.99 18.77
CA SER A 254 -12.32 39.81 17.67
C SER A 254 -11.10 40.48 17.01
N SER A 255 -11.05 40.49 15.68
CA SER A 255 -10.34 41.51 14.92
C SER A 255 -11.31 42.37 14.14
N MET A 256 -11.00 43.63 14.17
CA MET A 256 -11.75 44.84 13.82
C MET A 256 -12.32 44.92 12.40
N GLY A 257 -13.45 45.63 12.32
CA GLY A 257 -13.68 46.64 11.29
C GLY A 257 -15.07 46.72 10.74
N GLY A 258 -15.82 47.76 11.09
CA GLY A 258 -16.82 48.38 10.22
C GLY A 258 -18.28 48.42 10.67
N ASN A 259 -18.65 49.58 11.14
CA ASN A 259 -19.96 50.15 11.42
C ASN A 259 -21.14 49.77 10.52
N SER A 260 -22.31 49.49 11.05
CA SER A 260 -23.49 50.36 11.12
C SER A 260 -24.78 49.62 11.52
N ASN A 261 -25.39 50.14 12.55
CA ASN A 261 -26.82 50.31 12.92
C ASN A 261 -27.91 49.29 12.54
N ASN A 262 -28.62 48.90 13.58
CA ASN A 262 -30.07 48.67 13.74
C ASN A 262 -30.69 47.42 13.08
N ASP A 263 -31.11 46.43 13.84
CA ASP A 263 -32.46 46.28 14.39
C ASP A 263 -32.59 44.92 15.11
N SER A 264 -33.19 45.03 16.26
CA SER A 264 -33.60 43.96 17.16
C SER A 264 -34.62 43.02 16.53
N HIS A 265 -34.26 41.76 16.27
CA HIS A 265 -35.16 40.62 16.35
C HIS A 265 -34.31 39.40 16.74
N GLY A 266 -34.56 38.83 17.91
CA GLY A 266 -33.98 37.62 18.40
C GLY A 266 -34.34 36.41 17.52
N PHE A 267 -33.45 36.02 16.62
CA PHE A 267 -33.50 34.72 15.96
C PHE A 267 -32.76 33.75 16.84
N SER A 268 -33.45 32.86 17.53
CA SER A 268 -32.91 31.60 18.00
C SER A 268 -32.54 30.81 16.72
N ASN A 269 -31.23 30.63 16.44
CA ASN A 269 -30.75 29.76 15.38
C ASN A 269 -31.03 28.31 15.78
N SER A 270 -32.29 27.89 15.73
CA SER A 270 -32.70 26.51 15.78
C SER A 270 -32.32 25.86 14.44
N THR A 271 -31.28 25.04 14.40
CA THR A 271 -30.97 24.24 13.25
C THR A 271 -31.92 23.04 13.18
N MET A 272 -32.15 22.49 11.98
CA MET A 272 -32.98 21.29 11.86
C MET A 272 -32.28 20.07 12.46
N PRO A 273 -32.99 19.19 13.21
CA PRO A 273 -32.41 17.98 13.76
C PRO A 273 -31.73 17.12 12.68
N GLY A 274 -30.54 16.63 12.97
CA GLY A 274 -29.73 15.80 12.09
C GLY A 274 -28.95 16.57 11.02
N LEU A 275 -29.03 17.92 10.95
CA LEU A 275 -28.24 18.76 10.07
C LEU A 275 -27.05 19.40 10.82
N CYS A 276 -26.32 18.57 11.54
CA CYS A 276 -25.15 18.98 12.31
C CYS A 276 -23.88 18.38 11.69
N GLY A 277 -22.94 19.24 11.26
CA GLY A 277 -21.64 18.83 10.74
C GLY A 277 -20.71 18.30 11.83
N LEU A 278 -19.63 17.65 11.46
CA LEU A 278 -18.61 17.11 12.36
C LEU A 278 -17.26 17.75 12.08
N SER A 279 -16.66 18.41 13.07
CA SER A 279 -15.35 19.06 12.89
C SER A 279 -14.26 18.02 12.60
N ASN A 280 -13.41 18.31 11.64
CA ASN A 280 -12.23 17.49 11.36
C ASN A 280 -11.18 17.71 12.45
N LEU A 281 -10.84 16.65 13.16
CA LEU A 281 -9.89 16.67 14.28
C LEU A 281 -8.43 16.36 13.84
N GLY A 282 -8.17 16.42 12.54
CA GLY A 282 -6.91 16.02 11.92
C GLY A 282 -7.10 14.72 11.14
N ASN A 283 -7.36 14.80 9.83
CA ASN A 283 -7.65 13.70 8.91
C ASN A 283 -8.80 12.76 9.35
N THR A 284 -9.77 13.23 10.15
CA THR A 284 -10.92 12.44 10.61
C THR A 284 -12.13 12.47 9.67
N CYS A 285 -11.98 12.92 8.43
CA CYS A 285 -13.06 12.91 7.44
C CYS A 285 -13.64 11.51 7.19
N PHE A 286 -12.81 10.45 7.28
CA PHE A 286 -13.26 9.05 7.18
C PHE A 286 -14.23 8.68 8.31
N MET A 287 -13.96 9.14 9.53
CA MET A 287 -14.84 8.94 10.69
C MET A 287 -16.11 9.78 10.56
N ASN A 288 -15.97 11.03 10.15
CA ASN A 288 -17.10 11.95 10.01
C ASN A 288 -18.10 11.43 8.96
N SER A 289 -17.63 10.97 7.80
CA SER A 289 -18.49 10.40 6.76
C SER A 289 -19.21 9.12 7.20
N ALA A 290 -18.51 8.20 7.92
CA ALA A 290 -19.11 7.00 8.49
C ALA A 290 -20.22 7.35 9.49
N LEU A 291 -19.93 8.27 10.42
CA LEU A 291 -20.88 8.71 11.44
C LEU A 291 -22.10 9.40 10.83
N GLN A 292 -21.95 10.21 9.79
CA GLN A 292 -23.07 10.85 9.09
C GLN A 292 -23.99 9.81 8.42
N CYS A 293 -23.41 8.78 7.77
CA CYS A 293 -24.20 7.70 7.20
C CYS A 293 -24.97 6.90 8.27
N MET A 294 -24.32 6.54 9.38
CA MET A 294 -24.94 5.83 10.48
C MET A 294 -25.99 6.69 11.19
N SER A 295 -25.70 7.97 11.42
CA SER A 295 -26.63 8.96 12.03
C SER A 295 -27.89 9.18 11.21
N ASN A 296 -27.83 9.06 9.89
CA ASN A 296 -29.00 9.17 9.02
C ASN A 296 -29.62 7.80 8.66
N THR A 297 -29.40 6.80 9.52
CA THR A 297 -30.08 5.49 9.47
C THR A 297 -31.20 5.49 10.51
N PRO A 298 -32.48 5.74 10.14
CA PRO A 298 -33.54 6.04 11.08
C PRO A 298 -33.71 5.03 12.21
N PRO A 299 -33.77 3.70 11.98
CA PRO A 299 -34.01 2.76 13.08
C PRO A 299 -32.87 2.70 14.10
N LEU A 300 -31.63 2.96 13.67
CA LEU A 300 -30.48 3.04 14.57
C LEU A 300 -30.50 4.34 15.38
N THR A 301 -30.79 5.45 14.70
CA THR A 301 -30.81 6.77 15.31
C THR A 301 -31.92 6.92 16.36
N ASP A 302 -33.13 6.46 16.04
CA ASP A 302 -34.28 6.51 16.96
C ASP A 302 -33.98 5.72 18.23
N TYR A 303 -33.39 4.52 18.10
CA TYR A 303 -32.99 3.69 19.21
C TYR A 303 -32.04 4.40 20.21
N PHE A 304 -31.05 5.16 19.71
CA PHE A 304 -30.13 5.89 20.57
C PHE A 304 -30.67 7.22 21.10
N VAL A 305 -31.45 7.94 20.30
CA VAL A 305 -32.06 9.22 20.71
C VAL A 305 -33.12 8.98 21.80
N GLU A 306 -33.88 7.88 21.71
CA GLU A 306 -34.93 7.51 22.66
C GLU A 306 -34.42 6.72 23.89
N ASP A 307 -33.09 6.63 24.06
CA ASP A 307 -32.44 5.98 25.23
C ASP A 307 -32.68 4.48 25.36
N HIS A 308 -33.18 3.79 24.35
CA HIS A 308 -33.41 2.33 24.42
C HIS A 308 -32.13 1.54 24.71
N TYR A 309 -30.96 2.01 24.27
CA TYR A 309 -29.67 1.39 24.50
C TYR A 309 -29.30 1.24 25.96
N LEU A 310 -29.83 2.11 26.88
CA LEU A 310 -29.52 2.04 28.31
C LEU A 310 -29.98 0.73 28.97
N ALA A 311 -31.10 0.17 28.50
CA ALA A 311 -31.64 -1.08 28.99
C ALA A 311 -30.88 -2.31 28.45
N GLU A 312 -30.15 -2.16 27.35
CA GLU A 312 -29.47 -3.27 26.64
C GLU A 312 -27.93 -3.21 26.80
N LEU A 313 -27.37 -2.27 27.60
CA LEU A 313 -25.94 -2.15 27.82
C LEU A 313 -25.36 -3.42 28.49
N ASN A 314 -24.40 -4.04 27.83
CA ASN A 314 -23.68 -5.21 28.31
C ASN A 314 -22.25 -4.87 28.73
N ASN A 315 -22.08 -4.39 29.98
CA ASN A 315 -20.76 -4.00 30.50
C ASN A 315 -19.89 -5.20 30.90
N SER A 316 -20.47 -6.40 30.98
CA SER A 316 -19.79 -7.62 31.42
C SER A 316 -19.29 -8.50 30.28
N ASN A 317 -19.64 -8.18 29.04
CA ASN A 317 -19.21 -8.94 27.86
C ASN A 317 -17.70 -8.81 27.67
N PRO A 318 -16.92 -9.91 27.73
CA PRO A 318 -15.46 -9.84 27.55
C PRO A 318 -15.02 -9.44 26.14
N LEU A 319 -15.93 -9.60 25.17
CA LEU A 319 -15.69 -9.17 23.77
C LEU A 319 -16.13 -7.72 23.53
N GLY A 320 -16.93 -7.16 24.44
CA GLY A 320 -17.44 -5.79 24.35
C GLY A 320 -16.43 -4.77 24.87
N MET A 321 -16.78 -3.52 24.65
CA MET A 321 -15.98 -2.34 25.01
C MET A 321 -16.51 -1.69 26.29
N LYS A 322 -17.04 -2.50 27.21
CA LYS A 322 -17.60 -2.09 28.50
C LYS A 322 -18.74 -1.06 28.38
N GLY A 323 -19.44 -1.07 27.27
CA GLY A 323 -20.49 -0.10 26.94
C GLY A 323 -19.97 1.31 26.64
N GLU A 324 -18.65 1.53 26.56
CA GLU A 324 -18.08 2.87 26.33
C GLU A 324 -18.34 3.36 24.91
N ILE A 325 -18.26 2.48 23.91
CA ILE A 325 -18.55 2.85 22.51
C ILE A 325 -20.03 3.19 22.35
N ALA A 326 -20.93 2.36 22.89
CA ALA A 326 -22.36 2.62 22.82
C ALA A 326 -22.76 3.95 23.49
N LYS A 327 -22.19 4.25 24.68
CA LYS A 327 -22.45 5.50 25.40
C LYS A 327 -21.92 6.71 24.64
N SER A 328 -20.65 6.66 24.17
CA SER A 328 -20.04 7.79 23.45
C SER A 328 -20.71 8.05 22.09
N TYR A 329 -21.17 6.98 21.42
CA TYR A 329 -21.97 7.09 20.20
C TYR A 329 -23.33 7.74 20.47
N ALA A 330 -24.03 7.27 21.51
CA ALA A 330 -25.32 7.83 21.92
C ALA A 330 -25.24 9.33 22.25
N GLU A 331 -24.24 9.73 23.02
CA GLU A 331 -24.02 11.15 23.37
C GLU A 331 -23.81 12.00 22.10
N LEU A 332 -22.99 11.52 21.17
CA LEU A 332 -22.73 12.20 19.91
C LEU A 332 -24.00 12.32 19.05
N ILE A 333 -24.75 11.21 18.87
CA ILE A 333 -25.99 11.21 18.08
C ILE A 333 -27.04 12.15 18.67
N LYS A 334 -27.20 12.20 19.99
CA LYS A 334 -28.12 13.14 20.65
C LYS A 334 -27.73 14.59 20.40
N VAL A 335 -26.45 14.92 20.42
CA VAL A 335 -25.97 16.27 20.07
C VAL A 335 -26.30 16.60 18.60
N MET A 336 -26.03 15.66 17.66
CA MET A 336 -26.29 15.86 16.24
C MET A 336 -27.78 16.03 15.91
N TRP A 337 -28.67 15.36 16.67
CA TRP A 337 -30.13 15.40 16.47
C TRP A 337 -30.86 16.39 17.40
N SER A 338 -30.12 17.13 18.25
CA SER A 338 -30.71 18.10 19.18
C SER A 338 -31.31 19.33 18.49
N GLY A 339 -30.91 19.65 17.26
CA GLY A 339 -31.27 20.88 16.56
C GLY A 339 -30.61 22.16 17.11
N ASN A 340 -29.64 22.03 18.04
CA ASN A 340 -29.00 23.18 18.70
C ASN A 340 -27.66 23.58 18.06
N TYR A 341 -27.07 22.73 17.23
CA TYR A 341 -25.71 22.90 16.72
C TYR A 341 -25.67 22.80 15.18
N THR A 342 -24.98 23.71 14.56
CA THR A 342 -24.65 23.62 13.13
C THR A 342 -23.50 22.65 12.86
N SER A 343 -22.58 22.52 13.83
CA SER A 343 -21.50 21.52 13.82
C SER A 343 -21.02 21.22 15.24
N THR A 344 -20.44 20.04 15.44
CA THR A 344 -19.85 19.61 16.70
C THR A 344 -18.52 18.90 16.48
N ALA A 345 -17.67 18.85 17.51
CA ALA A 345 -16.39 18.17 17.45
C ALA A 345 -16.48 16.80 18.14
N PRO A 346 -16.35 15.66 17.41
CA PRO A 346 -16.55 14.31 17.99
C PRO A 346 -15.32 13.82 18.78
N ARG A 347 -14.79 14.67 19.70
CA ARG A 347 -13.55 14.39 20.46
C ARG A 347 -13.70 13.22 21.41
N THR A 348 -14.76 13.23 22.24
CA THR A 348 -15.02 12.16 23.22
C THR A 348 -15.20 10.82 22.51
N PHE A 349 -15.93 10.81 21.41
CA PHE A 349 -16.14 9.62 20.60
C PHE A 349 -14.82 9.11 19.98
N LYS A 350 -14.02 10.00 19.37
CA LYS A 350 -12.69 9.63 18.82
C LYS A 350 -11.78 9.03 19.90
N MET A 351 -11.80 9.60 21.11
CA MET A 351 -11.02 9.07 22.23
C MET A 351 -11.49 7.68 22.65
N ALA A 352 -12.80 7.45 22.73
CA ALA A 352 -13.36 6.15 23.05
C ALA A 352 -12.97 5.09 21.98
N VAL A 353 -13.14 5.42 20.70
CA VAL A 353 -12.71 4.55 19.59
C VAL A 353 -11.21 4.26 19.65
N GLY A 354 -10.38 5.28 19.89
CA GLY A 354 -8.92 5.13 19.94
C GLY A 354 -8.40 4.25 21.07
N ARG A 355 -9.16 4.08 22.17
CA ARG A 355 -8.82 3.17 23.27
C ARG A 355 -8.91 1.71 22.85
N PHE A 356 -9.92 1.36 22.07
CA PHE A 356 -10.21 -0.02 21.68
C PHE A 356 -9.62 -0.36 20.30
N ALA A 357 -9.43 0.65 19.45
CA ALA A 357 -8.84 0.52 18.11
C ALA A 357 -7.71 1.52 17.92
N PRO A 358 -6.48 1.18 18.36
CA PRO A 358 -5.31 2.08 18.30
C PRO A 358 -4.97 2.63 16.91
N GLN A 359 -5.30 1.91 15.84
CA GLN A 359 -5.13 2.38 14.46
C GLN A 359 -5.90 3.69 14.18
N PHE A 360 -7.03 3.91 14.85
CA PHE A 360 -7.83 5.13 14.72
C PHE A 360 -7.49 6.23 15.74
N SER A 361 -6.54 5.99 16.65
CA SER A 361 -6.17 6.96 17.69
C SER A 361 -5.38 8.15 17.15
N GLY A 362 -4.60 7.96 16.09
CA GLY A 362 -3.71 8.94 15.48
C GLY A 362 -4.41 9.98 14.59
N PHE A 363 -3.57 10.72 13.83
CA PHE A 363 -4.01 11.74 12.87
C PHE A 363 -3.80 11.28 11.40
N GLN A 364 -3.53 10.01 11.18
CA GLN A 364 -3.38 9.45 9.84
C GLN A 364 -4.75 9.22 9.21
N GLN A 365 -4.80 9.29 7.89
CA GLN A 365 -5.98 8.89 7.14
C GLN A 365 -6.20 7.39 7.26
N GLN A 366 -7.44 6.98 7.47
CA GLN A 366 -7.85 5.58 7.60
C GLN A 366 -9.01 5.28 6.66
N ASP A 367 -9.34 4.01 6.52
CA ASP A 367 -10.47 3.58 5.72
C ASP A 367 -11.80 3.76 6.46
N CYS A 368 -12.75 4.44 5.81
CA CYS A 368 -14.10 4.68 6.32
C CYS A 368 -14.86 3.36 6.55
N GLN A 369 -14.71 2.36 5.66
CA GLN A 369 -15.40 1.08 5.79
C GLN A 369 -14.81 0.26 6.93
N GLU A 370 -13.49 0.28 7.13
CA GLU A 370 -12.84 -0.40 8.23
C GLU A 370 -13.30 0.15 9.58
N LEU A 371 -13.38 1.49 9.71
CA LEU A 371 -13.93 2.11 10.91
C LEU A 371 -15.41 1.74 11.12
N MET A 372 -16.20 1.74 10.06
CA MET A 372 -17.63 1.39 10.14
C MET A 372 -17.84 -0.05 10.60
N ALA A 373 -17.05 -0.98 10.07
CA ALA A 373 -17.07 -2.38 10.50
C ALA A 373 -16.74 -2.50 11.99
N PHE A 374 -15.68 -1.82 12.45
CA PHE A 374 -15.31 -1.75 13.86
C PHE A 374 -16.43 -1.17 14.74
N LEU A 375 -17.10 -0.11 14.30
CA LEU A 375 -18.17 0.52 15.07
C LEU A 375 -19.41 -0.38 15.16
N LEU A 376 -19.84 -1.00 14.07
CA LEU A 376 -20.98 -1.91 14.06
C LEU A 376 -20.73 -3.13 14.97
N ASP A 377 -19.50 -3.67 14.93
CA ASP A 377 -19.11 -4.77 15.78
C ASP A 377 -19.04 -4.35 17.27
N GLY A 378 -18.41 -3.21 17.56
CA GLY A 378 -18.32 -2.68 18.91
C GLY A 378 -19.69 -2.34 19.52
N LEU A 379 -20.58 -1.73 18.74
CA LEU A 379 -21.96 -1.46 19.16
C LEU A 379 -22.74 -2.77 19.35
N HIS A 380 -22.52 -3.78 18.50
CA HIS A 380 -23.12 -5.10 18.66
C HIS A 380 -22.72 -5.73 19.98
N GLU A 381 -21.42 -5.78 20.29
CA GLU A 381 -20.94 -6.44 21.50
C GLU A 381 -21.26 -5.65 22.79
N ASP A 382 -21.26 -4.31 22.72
CA ASP A 382 -21.68 -3.46 23.84
C ASP A 382 -23.19 -3.54 24.15
N LEU A 383 -24.00 -3.93 23.15
CA LEU A 383 -25.46 -4.01 23.21
C LEU A 383 -25.98 -5.43 23.03
N ASN A 384 -25.11 -6.43 23.19
CA ASN A 384 -25.51 -7.82 23.05
C ASN A 384 -26.36 -8.25 24.23
N ARG A 385 -27.63 -8.58 23.98
CA ARG A 385 -28.62 -9.04 24.98
C ARG A 385 -28.25 -10.39 25.58
N VAL A 386 -27.33 -11.13 24.92
CA VAL A 386 -26.84 -12.42 25.39
C VAL A 386 -25.68 -12.23 26.36
N LEU A 387 -25.93 -12.38 27.64
CA LEU A 387 -24.92 -12.24 28.70
C LEU A 387 -23.99 -13.45 28.78
N ASN A 388 -24.52 -14.64 28.55
CA ASN A 388 -23.77 -15.91 28.60
C ASN A 388 -23.86 -16.60 27.23
N LYS A 389 -22.79 -16.57 26.47
CA LYS A 389 -22.72 -17.15 25.11
C LYS A 389 -22.56 -18.69 25.24
N PRO A 390 -23.54 -19.53 24.82
CA PRO A 390 -23.41 -20.98 24.88
C PRO A 390 -22.39 -21.50 23.89
N TYR A 391 -21.77 -22.63 24.18
CA TYR A 391 -21.06 -23.41 23.19
C TYR A 391 -22.06 -24.15 22.29
N ILE A 392 -21.94 -23.98 21.00
CA ILE A 392 -22.83 -24.62 20.00
C ILE A 392 -21.93 -25.33 18.97
N GLU A 393 -22.13 -26.64 18.86
CA GLU A 393 -21.46 -27.44 17.84
C GLU A 393 -22.18 -27.28 16.49
N ILE A 394 -21.45 -26.87 15.46
CA ILE A 394 -21.99 -26.73 14.12
C ILE A 394 -22.05 -28.09 13.45
N LYS A 395 -23.26 -28.53 13.07
CA LYS A 395 -23.48 -29.78 12.36
C LYS A 395 -23.27 -29.60 10.87
N ASP A 396 -22.65 -30.59 10.21
CA ASP A 396 -22.52 -30.60 8.75
C ASP A 396 -23.93 -30.64 8.10
N SER A 397 -24.07 -30.04 6.93
CA SER A 397 -25.36 -29.99 6.23
C SER A 397 -25.85 -31.36 5.76
N ASP A 398 -24.95 -32.28 5.43
CA ASP A 398 -25.16 -33.69 5.07
C ASP A 398 -26.37 -33.94 4.14
N GLY A 399 -26.64 -33.04 3.20
CA GLY A 399 -27.75 -33.13 2.25
C GLY A 399 -29.13 -32.78 2.83
N ARG A 400 -29.21 -32.22 4.05
CA ARG A 400 -30.45 -31.67 4.61
C ARG A 400 -30.95 -30.49 3.77
N ALA A 401 -32.27 -30.26 3.78
CA ALA A 401 -32.83 -29.12 3.06
C ALA A 401 -32.25 -27.79 3.54
N ASP A 402 -31.94 -26.91 2.59
CA ASP A 402 -31.31 -25.60 2.85
C ASP A 402 -32.08 -24.76 3.86
N GLU A 403 -33.41 -24.80 3.82
CA GLU A 403 -34.27 -24.05 4.75
C GLU A 403 -34.08 -24.49 6.21
N ILE A 404 -33.93 -25.79 6.45
CA ILE A 404 -33.73 -26.35 7.78
C ILE A 404 -32.34 -25.95 8.29
N VAL A 405 -31.31 -26.12 7.45
CA VAL A 405 -29.93 -25.78 7.83
C VAL A 405 -29.77 -24.27 8.04
N ALA A 406 -30.39 -23.44 7.19
CA ALA A 406 -30.36 -21.99 7.32
C ALA A 406 -31.08 -21.52 8.60
N GLN A 407 -32.23 -22.10 8.93
CA GLN A 407 -32.98 -21.77 10.15
C GLN A 407 -32.17 -22.17 11.39
N GLU A 408 -31.60 -23.38 11.41
CA GLU A 408 -30.71 -23.84 12.48
C GLU A 408 -29.51 -22.92 12.66
N ALA A 409 -28.84 -22.56 11.57
CA ALA A 409 -27.70 -21.67 11.59
C ALA A 409 -28.05 -20.26 12.14
N TRP A 410 -29.18 -19.70 11.71
CA TRP A 410 -29.67 -18.42 12.20
C TRP A 410 -30.05 -18.46 13.67
N MET A 411 -30.74 -19.49 14.16
CA MET A 411 -31.10 -19.66 15.55
C MET A 411 -29.86 -19.84 16.43
N ASN A 412 -28.89 -20.64 15.97
CA ASN A 412 -27.61 -20.83 16.64
C ASN A 412 -26.84 -19.50 16.75
N TYR A 413 -26.89 -18.70 15.68
CA TYR A 413 -26.30 -17.35 15.67
C TYR A 413 -26.96 -16.45 16.71
N LEU A 414 -28.31 -16.38 16.75
CA LEU A 414 -29.04 -15.51 17.65
C LEU A 414 -28.89 -15.93 19.14
N MET A 415 -28.65 -17.21 19.44
CA MET A 415 -28.32 -17.65 20.80
C MET A 415 -27.02 -17.06 21.35
N ARG A 416 -26.16 -16.52 20.46
CA ARG A 416 -24.87 -15.92 20.83
C ARG A 416 -24.81 -14.42 20.53
N ASN A 417 -25.56 -13.95 19.54
CA ASN A 417 -25.47 -12.62 18.97
C ASN A 417 -26.88 -12.04 18.78
N ASN A 418 -27.35 -11.30 19.76
CA ASN A 418 -28.68 -10.69 19.74
C ASN A 418 -28.56 -9.24 20.18
N SER A 419 -28.68 -8.31 19.26
CA SER A 419 -28.59 -6.86 19.48
C SER A 419 -29.36 -6.09 18.42
N ILE A 420 -29.57 -4.80 18.68
CA ILE A 420 -30.15 -3.88 17.70
C ILE A 420 -29.38 -3.87 16.36
N ILE A 421 -28.05 -4.06 16.40
CA ILE A 421 -27.23 -4.13 15.19
C ILE A 421 -27.56 -5.38 14.36
N VAL A 422 -27.75 -6.52 15.01
CA VAL A 422 -28.22 -7.76 14.35
C VAL A 422 -29.61 -7.56 13.75
N ASP A 423 -30.52 -6.95 14.50
CA ASP A 423 -31.90 -6.70 14.08
C ASP A 423 -31.98 -5.83 12.81
N ILE A 424 -31.06 -4.84 12.68
CA ILE A 424 -31.11 -3.85 11.58
C ILE A 424 -30.25 -4.27 10.39
N PHE A 425 -29.02 -4.75 10.61
CA PHE A 425 -27.98 -4.84 9.57
C PHE A 425 -27.62 -6.27 9.16
N HIS A 426 -28.05 -7.32 9.92
CA HIS A 426 -27.60 -8.67 9.60
C HIS A 426 -28.56 -9.41 8.69
N GLY A 427 -27.96 -10.03 7.67
CA GLY A 427 -28.58 -10.99 6.77
C GLY A 427 -27.84 -12.33 6.83
N LEU A 428 -28.18 -13.23 5.91
CA LEU A 428 -27.62 -14.57 5.82
C LEU A 428 -27.16 -14.88 4.40
N LEU A 429 -25.93 -15.33 4.25
CA LEU A 429 -25.37 -15.88 3.02
C LEU A 429 -25.41 -17.40 3.06
N LYS A 430 -25.60 -18.04 1.91
CA LYS A 430 -25.31 -19.45 1.69
C LYS A 430 -23.93 -19.55 1.05
N SER A 431 -23.01 -20.22 1.70
CA SER A 431 -21.67 -20.54 1.19
C SER A 431 -21.62 -21.99 0.76
N THR A 432 -21.27 -22.23 -0.49
CA THR A 432 -21.18 -23.57 -1.09
C THR A 432 -19.76 -23.84 -1.53
N LEU A 433 -19.15 -24.91 -1.00
CA LEU A 433 -17.81 -25.38 -1.36
C LEU A 433 -17.90 -26.76 -2.01
N VAL A 434 -17.20 -26.94 -3.13
CA VAL A 434 -17.13 -28.23 -3.84
C VAL A 434 -15.68 -28.66 -3.95
N CYS A 435 -15.39 -29.84 -3.44
CA CYS A 435 -14.06 -30.45 -3.54
C CYS A 435 -13.78 -30.89 -4.99
N PRO A 436 -12.65 -30.50 -5.60
CA PRO A 436 -12.32 -30.89 -6.96
C PRO A 436 -12.05 -32.39 -7.11
N ASP A 437 -11.56 -33.05 -6.05
CA ASP A 437 -11.17 -34.46 -6.12
C ASP A 437 -12.31 -35.43 -5.83
N CYS A 438 -13.05 -35.22 -4.72
CA CYS A 438 -14.07 -36.16 -4.28
C CYS A 438 -15.50 -35.65 -4.46
N SER A 439 -15.68 -34.47 -5.03
CA SER A 439 -16.98 -33.82 -5.24
C SER A 439 -17.82 -33.67 -3.96
N LYS A 440 -17.19 -33.71 -2.76
CA LYS A 440 -17.92 -33.41 -1.52
C LYS A 440 -18.43 -31.98 -1.59
N LEU A 441 -19.73 -31.84 -1.37
CA LEU A 441 -20.42 -30.58 -1.20
C LEU A 441 -20.44 -30.21 0.29
N SER A 442 -19.99 -29.01 0.62
CA SER A 442 -20.11 -28.44 1.97
C SER A 442 -20.91 -27.15 1.84
N VAL A 443 -22.02 -27.09 2.58
CA VAL A 443 -22.92 -25.92 2.60
C VAL A 443 -22.97 -25.36 4.00
N THR A 444 -22.68 -24.07 4.14
CA THR A 444 -22.82 -23.31 5.38
C THR A 444 -23.68 -22.08 5.15
N PHE A 445 -24.33 -21.61 6.24
CA PHE A 445 -25.09 -20.37 6.21
C PHE A 445 -24.42 -19.39 7.17
N ASP A 446 -23.83 -18.32 6.60
CA ASP A 446 -22.97 -17.40 7.33
C ASP A 446 -23.67 -16.03 7.45
N PRO A 447 -23.85 -15.48 8.68
CA PRO A 447 -24.38 -14.16 8.88
C PRO A 447 -23.43 -13.08 8.32
N PHE A 448 -24.02 -12.02 7.74
CA PHE A 448 -23.25 -10.87 7.27
C PHE A 448 -23.87 -9.55 7.74
N CYS A 449 -23.05 -8.55 7.99
CA CYS A 449 -23.47 -7.20 8.37
C CYS A 449 -23.42 -6.22 7.18
N TYR A 450 -22.55 -6.45 6.23
CA TYR A 450 -22.38 -5.67 4.99
C TYR A 450 -21.92 -6.57 3.85
N LEU A 451 -22.23 -6.16 2.61
CA LEU A 451 -21.77 -6.84 1.40
C LEU A 451 -20.59 -6.07 0.79
N SER A 452 -19.42 -6.68 0.76
CA SER A 452 -18.24 -6.14 0.07
C SER A 452 -18.22 -6.64 -1.37
N LEU A 453 -18.69 -5.80 -2.30
CA LEU A 453 -18.83 -6.17 -3.71
C LEU A 453 -17.54 -5.89 -4.50
N PRO A 454 -17.03 -6.89 -5.24
CA PRO A 454 -15.95 -6.67 -6.19
C PRO A 454 -16.44 -5.83 -7.36
N LEU A 455 -15.56 -4.95 -7.88
CA LEU A 455 -15.86 -4.22 -9.10
C LEU A 455 -15.34 -5.01 -10.31
N PRO A 456 -16.13 -5.12 -11.41
CA PRO A 456 -15.63 -5.69 -12.65
C PRO A 456 -14.44 -4.87 -13.16
N THR A 457 -13.24 -5.40 -13.02
CA THR A 457 -12.05 -4.82 -13.63
C THR A 457 -11.98 -5.24 -15.09
N LYS A 458 -11.61 -4.33 -15.99
CA LYS A 458 -11.29 -4.74 -17.36
C LYS A 458 -10.20 -5.80 -17.26
N LYS A 459 -10.56 -7.03 -17.62
CA LYS A 459 -9.63 -8.17 -17.63
C LYS A 459 -8.56 -8.01 -18.72
N GLU A 460 -8.76 -7.07 -19.65
CA GLU A 460 -7.89 -6.83 -20.80
C GLU A 460 -7.05 -5.56 -20.61
N LYS A 461 -5.79 -5.64 -21.05
CA LYS A 461 -4.84 -4.54 -21.14
C LYS A 461 -4.53 -4.30 -22.61
N LEU A 462 -4.76 -3.09 -23.08
CA LEU A 462 -4.36 -2.66 -24.42
C LEU A 462 -2.90 -2.21 -24.34
N LEU A 463 -2.03 -2.90 -25.07
CA LEU A 463 -0.61 -2.56 -25.17
C LEU A 463 -0.35 -1.93 -26.53
N GLU A 464 0.31 -0.80 -26.54
CA GLU A 464 0.88 -0.16 -27.72
C GLU A 464 2.37 -0.52 -27.75
N LEU A 465 2.84 -1.07 -28.87
CA LEU A 465 4.20 -1.58 -28.99
C LEU A 465 4.76 -1.33 -30.38
N VAL A 466 6.09 -1.38 -30.51
CA VAL A 466 6.81 -1.21 -31.77
C VAL A 466 7.56 -2.53 -32.08
N LEU A 467 7.24 -3.14 -33.20
CA LEU A 467 7.92 -4.33 -33.70
C LEU A 467 9.11 -3.93 -34.57
N ILE A 468 10.30 -4.44 -34.24
CA ILE A 468 11.51 -4.35 -35.03
C ILE A 468 11.70 -5.69 -35.76
N ARG A 469 11.74 -5.65 -37.07
CA ARG A 469 11.84 -6.85 -37.92
C ARG A 469 13.26 -7.38 -37.96
N ALA A 470 13.40 -8.70 -38.22
CA ALA A 470 14.70 -9.34 -38.41
C ALA A 470 15.40 -8.84 -39.68
N ASN A 471 14.64 -8.41 -40.70
CA ASN A 471 15.17 -7.74 -41.87
C ASN A 471 15.46 -6.26 -41.55
N PRO A 472 16.73 -5.83 -41.52
CA PRO A 472 17.10 -4.48 -41.11
C PRO A 472 16.68 -3.38 -42.11
N LEU A 473 16.22 -3.75 -43.30
CA LEU A 473 15.73 -2.79 -44.33
C LEU A 473 14.26 -2.43 -44.16
N GLU A 474 13.51 -3.23 -43.35
CA GLU A 474 12.11 -2.95 -43.06
C GLU A 474 11.95 -1.87 -41.98
N LYS A 475 10.88 -1.08 -42.10
CA LYS A 475 10.57 -0.07 -41.10
C LYS A 475 10.07 -0.72 -39.80
N PRO A 476 10.37 -0.13 -38.63
CA PRO A 476 9.68 -0.49 -37.40
C PRO A 476 8.17 -0.35 -37.58
N LEU A 477 7.41 -1.26 -36.98
CA LEU A 477 5.94 -1.33 -37.12
C LEU A 477 5.26 -1.08 -35.80
N LYS A 478 4.56 0.04 -35.69
CA LYS A 478 3.75 0.39 -34.51
C LYS A 478 2.42 -0.34 -34.56
N MET A 479 2.04 -1.00 -33.47
CA MET A 479 0.79 -1.76 -33.40
C MET A 479 0.16 -1.74 -32.01
N LYS A 480 -1.11 -2.18 -31.93
CA LYS A 480 -1.85 -2.36 -30.68
C LYS A 480 -2.29 -3.79 -30.52
N VAL A 481 -2.03 -4.38 -29.37
CA VAL A 481 -2.50 -5.72 -29.01
C VAL A 481 -3.31 -5.66 -27.72
N THR A 482 -4.35 -6.47 -27.67
CA THR A 482 -5.18 -6.62 -26.48
C THR A 482 -4.92 -7.97 -25.86
N VAL A 483 -4.49 -7.98 -24.60
CA VAL A 483 -4.19 -9.21 -23.83
C VAL A 483 -4.85 -9.14 -22.47
N SER A 484 -5.05 -10.29 -21.82
CA SER A 484 -5.54 -10.30 -20.44
C SER A 484 -4.48 -9.69 -19.49
N LYS A 485 -4.91 -8.97 -18.45
CA LYS A 485 -4.00 -8.48 -17.40
C LYS A 485 -3.26 -9.60 -16.67
N MET A 486 -3.87 -10.78 -16.61
CA MET A 486 -3.29 -11.97 -15.99
C MET A 486 -2.44 -12.81 -16.97
N SER A 487 -2.23 -12.32 -18.18
CA SER A 487 -1.42 -12.98 -19.20
C SER A 487 0.07 -12.83 -18.94
N THR A 488 0.84 -13.73 -19.52
CA THR A 488 2.30 -13.69 -19.56
C THR A 488 2.81 -12.95 -20.80
N ILE A 489 4.09 -12.63 -20.84
CA ILE A 489 4.75 -12.07 -22.03
C ILE A 489 4.65 -13.02 -23.21
N GLN A 490 4.64 -14.35 -22.97
CA GLN A 490 4.38 -15.34 -24.02
C GLN A 490 3.04 -15.09 -24.74
N ASP A 491 1.98 -14.70 -23.99
CA ASP A 491 0.69 -14.39 -24.58
C ASP A 491 0.74 -13.11 -25.42
N VAL A 492 1.57 -12.12 -25.04
CA VAL A 492 1.84 -10.93 -25.86
C VAL A 492 2.53 -11.33 -27.16
N CYS A 493 3.56 -12.17 -27.11
CA CYS A 493 4.21 -12.70 -28.31
C CYS A 493 3.22 -13.46 -29.21
N CYS A 494 2.32 -14.27 -28.63
CA CYS A 494 1.26 -14.95 -29.39
C CYS A 494 0.26 -13.97 -30.00
N ALA A 495 -0.06 -12.88 -29.33
CA ALA A 495 -0.95 -11.85 -29.87
C ALA A 495 -0.31 -11.06 -31.01
N VAL A 496 0.98 -10.73 -30.90
CA VAL A 496 1.76 -10.10 -32.00
C VAL A 496 1.88 -11.05 -33.16
N SER A 497 2.24 -12.31 -32.92
CA SER A 497 2.38 -13.39 -33.95
C SER A 497 1.15 -13.50 -34.84
N ARG A 498 -0.07 -13.40 -34.25
CA ARG A 498 -1.32 -13.47 -35.05
C ARG A 498 -1.52 -12.27 -35.98
N LEU A 499 -0.90 -11.12 -35.71
CA LEU A 499 -1.06 -9.90 -36.51
C LEU A 499 -0.04 -9.79 -37.63
N VAL A 500 1.17 -10.38 -37.47
CA VAL A 500 2.30 -10.12 -38.37
C VAL A 500 2.92 -11.39 -38.98
N ASP A 501 2.31 -12.55 -38.74
CA ASP A 501 2.73 -13.86 -39.24
C ASP A 501 4.19 -14.22 -38.91
N VAL A 502 4.63 -13.85 -37.68
CA VAL A 502 5.95 -14.21 -37.13
C VAL A 502 5.77 -15.21 -36.01
N PRO A 503 6.49 -16.32 -35.95
CA PRO A 503 6.39 -17.27 -34.86
C PRO A 503 6.67 -16.63 -33.48
N ALA A 504 5.80 -16.88 -32.48
CA ALA A 504 5.87 -16.26 -31.18
C ALA A 504 7.17 -16.56 -30.41
N ASP A 505 7.81 -17.70 -30.71
CA ASP A 505 9.08 -18.12 -30.09
C ASP A 505 10.31 -17.37 -30.65
N LYS A 506 10.14 -16.62 -31.74
CA LYS A 506 11.16 -15.72 -32.31
C LYS A 506 11.03 -14.27 -31.83
N LEU A 507 10.05 -13.97 -30.96
CA LEU A 507 9.80 -12.62 -30.52
C LEU A 507 10.41 -12.41 -29.14
N LEU A 508 11.18 -11.33 -28.99
CA LEU A 508 11.76 -10.87 -27.72
C LEU A 508 11.14 -9.52 -27.33
N VAL A 509 10.55 -9.43 -26.14
CA VAL A 509 9.87 -8.22 -25.67
C VAL A 509 10.75 -7.47 -24.67
N THR A 510 10.80 -6.16 -24.80
CA THR A 510 11.58 -5.28 -23.91
C THR A 510 10.84 -4.01 -23.57
N GLU A 511 11.19 -3.43 -22.42
CA GLU A 511 10.84 -2.05 -22.07
C GLU A 511 12.03 -1.14 -22.34
N VAL A 512 11.79 -0.05 -23.08
CA VAL A 512 12.81 0.92 -23.45
C VAL A 512 12.40 2.31 -22.93
N TYR A 513 13.35 3.02 -22.35
CA TYR A 513 13.17 4.40 -21.93
C TYR A 513 14.47 5.19 -22.13
N ASN A 514 14.36 6.35 -22.72
CA ASN A 514 15.49 7.26 -22.98
C ASN A 514 16.66 6.56 -23.69
N HIS A 515 16.37 5.82 -24.77
CA HIS A 515 17.34 5.06 -25.59
C HIS A 515 18.03 3.91 -24.83
N ARG A 516 17.44 3.40 -23.71
CA ARG A 516 18.01 2.33 -22.90
C ARG A 516 17.02 1.19 -22.74
N PHE A 517 17.54 -0.02 -22.71
CA PHE A 517 16.78 -1.16 -22.20
C PHE A 517 16.59 -0.98 -20.70
N VAL A 518 15.33 -0.87 -20.26
CA VAL A 518 14.98 -0.88 -18.84
C VAL A 518 14.85 -2.31 -18.36
N LYS A 519 14.20 -3.14 -19.18
CA LYS A 519 14.03 -4.55 -18.88
C LYS A 519 13.93 -5.37 -20.17
N ILE A 520 14.67 -6.48 -20.22
CA ILE A 520 14.49 -7.54 -21.22
C ILE A 520 13.60 -8.60 -20.56
N LEU A 521 12.39 -8.76 -21.09
CA LEU A 521 11.33 -9.55 -20.46
C LEU A 521 11.45 -11.03 -20.81
N GLN A 522 11.18 -11.88 -19.83
CA GLN A 522 11.09 -13.32 -20.02
C GLN A 522 9.65 -13.72 -20.39
N ASN A 523 9.49 -14.80 -21.13
CA ASN A 523 8.17 -15.31 -21.56
C ASN A 523 7.23 -15.62 -20.38
N THR A 524 7.77 -15.91 -19.21
CA THR A 524 7.04 -16.19 -17.96
C THR A 524 6.65 -14.93 -17.18
N ASP A 525 7.21 -13.75 -17.51
CA ASP A 525 6.89 -12.51 -16.83
C ASP A 525 5.41 -12.14 -17.05
N GLN A 526 4.80 -11.53 -16.05
CA GLN A 526 3.39 -11.13 -16.10
C GLN A 526 3.21 -9.79 -16.83
N VAL A 527 2.18 -9.69 -17.65
CA VAL A 527 1.81 -8.45 -18.36
C VAL A 527 1.51 -7.30 -17.40
N ASP A 528 1.05 -7.62 -16.19
CA ASP A 528 0.75 -6.62 -15.17
C ASP A 528 2.02 -5.95 -14.60
N SER A 529 3.19 -6.59 -14.74
CA SER A 529 4.49 -6.02 -14.35
C SER A 529 5.05 -5.00 -15.34
N LEU A 530 4.43 -4.84 -16.53
CA LEU A 530 4.85 -3.86 -17.51
C LEU A 530 4.56 -2.44 -17.00
N GLU A 531 5.61 -1.63 -16.92
CA GLU A 531 5.52 -0.22 -16.56
C GLU A 531 4.95 0.61 -17.72
N ARG A 532 4.68 1.91 -17.49
CA ARG A 532 4.21 2.84 -18.54
C ARG A 532 5.39 3.33 -19.37
N MET A 533 6.13 2.41 -20.00
CA MET A 533 7.29 2.69 -20.86
C MET A 533 7.02 2.23 -22.29
N ASP A 534 7.88 2.59 -23.22
CA ASP A 534 7.76 2.16 -24.60
C ASP A 534 8.11 0.67 -24.70
N ILE A 535 7.18 -0.12 -25.23
CA ILE A 535 7.37 -1.55 -25.42
C ILE A 535 7.86 -1.80 -26.82
N TYR A 536 9.05 -2.40 -26.92
CA TYR A 536 9.64 -2.87 -28.17
C TYR A 536 9.60 -4.40 -28.23
N VAL A 537 9.25 -4.91 -29.41
CA VAL A 537 9.26 -6.33 -29.70
C VAL A 537 10.26 -6.55 -30.85
N TYR A 538 11.24 -7.42 -30.64
CA TYR A 538 12.27 -7.71 -31.62
C TYR A 538 12.06 -9.09 -32.24
N GLU A 539 12.02 -9.16 -33.57
CA GLU A 539 12.00 -10.41 -34.30
C GLU A 539 13.43 -10.95 -34.41
N LEU A 540 13.68 -12.16 -33.91
CA LEU A 540 14.96 -12.86 -34.02
C LEU A 540 14.92 -13.87 -35.17
N PRO A 541 16.05 -14.16 -35.81
CA PRO A 541 16.11 -15.11 -36.92
C PRO A 541 15.85 -16.56 -36.49
N PHE A 542 15.95 -16.86 -35.19
CA PHE A 542 15.72 -18.20 -34.62
C PHE A 542 14.98 -18.10 -33.27
N PRO A 543 14.38 -19.19 -32.78
CA PRO A 543 13.72 -19.24 -31.47
C PRO A 543 14.64 -18.88 -30.31
N VAL A 544 14.18 -18.05 -29.37
CA VAL A 544 14.94 -17.50 -28.25
C VAL A 544 15.61 -18.58 -27.38
N ASN A 545 15.05 -19.79 -27.31
CA ASN A 545 15.48 -20.84 -26.37
C ASN A 545 16.19 -22.06 -27.02
N GLN A 546 16.56 -22.03 -28.32
CA GLN A 546 16.96 -23.27 -29.01
C GLN A 546 18.39 -23.29 -29.57
N ASN A 547 19.22 -22.26 -29.41
CA ASN A 547 20.48 -22.23 -30.12
C ASN A 547 21.72 -22.04 -29.24
N ASN A 548 22.46 -23.13 -28.99
CA ASN A 548 23.75 -23.09 -28.28
C ASN A 548 24.91 -22.55 -29.14
N SER A 549 24.68 -22.28 -30.43
CA SER A 549 25.73 -21.86 -31.39
C SER A 549 25.80 -20.35 -31.63
N CYS A 550 24.77 -19.60 -31.19
CA CYS A 550 24.73 -18.16 -31.31
C CYS A 550 24.30 -17.51 -29.99
N VAL A 551 24.71 -16.28 -29.78
CA VAL A 551 24.32 -15.44 -28.63
C VAL A 551 23.61 -14.18 -29.15
N VAL A 552 22.56 -13.73 -28.44
CA VAL A 552 21.85 -12.50 -28.73
C VAL A 552 22.42 -11.39 -27.84
N LEU A 553 23.03 -10.38 -28.43
CA LEU A 553 23.68 -9.29 -27.71
C LEU A 553 22.91 -7.97 -27.90
N PRO A 554 22.59 -7.27 -26.82
CA PRO A 554 22.04 -5.92 -26.89
C PRO A 554 23.10 -4.90 -27.29
N VAL A 555 22.71 -3.95 -28.17
CA VAL A 555 23.60 -2.92 -28.70
C VAL A 555 22.98 -1.55 -28.47
N TYR A 556 23.76 -0.64 -27.88
CA TYR A 556 23.43 0.76 -27.71
C TYR A 556 24.10 1.61 -28.79
N MET A 557 23.42 2.68 -29.22
CA MET A 557 23.97 3.72 -30.06
C MET A 557 24.46 4.87 -29.20
N ARG A 558 25.76 5.24 -29.29
CA ARG A 558 26.33 6.31 -28.49
C ARG A 558 27.09 7.31 -29.36
N GLU A 559 26.99 8.58 -29.01
CA GLU A 559 27.78 9.66 -29.59
C GLU A 559 28.82 10.12 -28.57
N LYS A 560 30.08 10.16 -28.97
CA LYS A 560 31.18 10.66 -28.15
C LYS A 560 31.20 12.20 -28.22
N ARG A 561 31.02 12.85 -27.05
CA ARG A 561 31.09 14.31 -26.90
C ARG A 561 32.30 14.69 -26.01
N LEU A 562 33.06 15.65 -26.48
CA LEU A 562 34.17 16.23 -25.71
C LEU A 562 33.64 17.36 -24.84
N HIS A 563 33.83 17.27 -23.54
CA HIS A 563 33.46 18.34 -22.62
C HIS A 563 34.67 19.20 -22.30
N TYR A 564 34.68 20.45 -22.76
CA TYR A 564 35.81 21.39 -22.61
C TYR A 564 36.05 21.93 -21.19
N GLN A 565 35.28 21.54 -20.17
CA GLN A 565 35.33 22.12 -18.81
C GLN A 565 35.77 21.20 -17.67
N SER A 566 36.03 19.92 -17.91
CA SER A 566 36.44 18.99 -16.84
C SER A 566 37.28 17.86 -17.41
N ASN A 567 38.55 17.87 -17.14
CA ASN A 567 39.55 16.78 -17.27
C ASN A 567 39.35 15.80 -18.44
N ASN A 568 39.21 16.23 -19.67
CA ASN A 568 39.31 15.42 -20.91
C ASN A 568 38.68 13.99 -20.89
N THR A 569 37.74 13.72 -20.02
CA THR A 569 37.02 12.44 -20.04
C THR A 569 35.91 12.48 -21.07
N PRO A 570 35.90 11.56 -22.05
CA PRO A 570 34.84 11.52 -23.04
C PRO A 570 33.47 11.21 -22.40
N MET A 571 32.49 12.07 -22.67
CA MET A 571 31.11 11.86 -22.29
C MET A 571 30.37 11.20 -23.44
N TYR A 572 29.58 10.17 -23.16
CA TYR A 572 28.80 9.46 -24.17
C TYR A 572 27.31 9.79 -24.02
N GLN A 573 26.69 10.20 -25.13
CA GLN A 573 25.25 10.43 -25.19
C GLN A 573 24.59 9.32 -26.01
N LEU A 574 23.60 8.63 -25.42
CA LEU A 574 22.76 7.66 -26.12
C LEU A 574 21.84 8.37 -27.12
N PHE A 575 21.62 7.74 -28.27
CA PHE A 575 20.70 8.21 -29.32
C PHE A 575 20.03 7.03 -30.02
N SER A 576 18.97 7.28 -30.78
CA SER A 576 18.18 6.26 -31.48
C SER A 576 17.65 5.17 -30.53
N PHE A 577 17.07 4.11 -31.03
CA PHE A 577 16.60 2.98 -30.22
C PHE A 577 17.70 1.92 -30.10
N PRO A 578 17.81 1.24 -28.94
CA PRO A 578 18.72 0.11 -28.78
C PRO A 578 18.19 -1.10 -29.55
N PHE A 579 19.07 -1.98 -30.00
CA PHE A 579 18.68 -3.15 -30.78
C PHE A 579 19.49 -4.39 -30.40
N PHE A 580 19.13 -5.53 -30.97
CA PHE A 580 19.83 -6.79 -30.74
C PHE A 580 20.56 -7.26 -32.01
N VAL A 581 21.74 -7.84 -31.79
CA VAL A 581 22.47 -8.56 -32.85
C VAL A 581 22.62 -10.02 -32.45
N VAL A 582 22.65 -10.89 -33.46
CA VAL A 582 22.85 -12.33 -33.28
C VAL A 582 24.25 -12.66 -33.76
N VAL A 583 25.04 -13.18 -32.82
CA VAL A 583 26.48 -13.42 -33.02
C VAL A 583 26.82 -14.90 -32.82
N PRO A 584 27.60 -15.53 -33.68
CA PRO A 584 28.10 -16.88 -33.42
C PRO A 584 28.96 -16.93 -32.14
N THR A 585 28.77 -17.95 -31.29
CA THR A 585 29.55 -18.12 -30.06
C THR A 585 31.00 -18.54 -30.30
N LYS A 586 31.31 -19.06 -31.47
CA LYS A 586 32.65 -19.46 -31.87
C LYS A 586 33.10 -18.66 -33.08
N ASP A 587 34.42 -18.41 -33.16
CA ASP A 587 35.10 -17.80 -34.29
C ASP A 587 34.63 -16.37 -34.73
N CYS A 588 33.95 -15.64 -33.84
CA CYS A 588 33.55 -14.27 -34.12
C CYS A 588 34.72 -13.30 -33.85
N THR A 589 35.31 -12.76 -34.90
CA THR A 589 36.33 -11.67 -34.81
C THR A 589 35.68 -10.32 -34.64
N TYR A 590 36.46 -9.27 -34.28
CA TYR A 590 36.01 -7.90 -34.21
C TYR A 590 35.39 -7.42 -35.55
N ASP A 591 36.05 -7.72 -36.69
CA ASP A 591 35.54 -7.40 -38.01
C ASP A 591 34.18 -8.07 -38.32
N ALA A 592 34.06 -9.35 -37.97
CA ALA A 592 32.81 -10.08 -38.12
C ALA A 592 31.66 -9.43 -37.29
N LEU A 593 31.94 -9.10 -36.02
CA LEU A 593 31.00 -8.42 -35.15
C LEU A 593 30.63 -7.02 -35.69
N TYR A 594 31.62 -6.24 -36.12
CA TYR A 594 31.42 -4.92 -36.74
C TYR A 594 30.49 -5.01 -37.95
N ASN A 595 30.72 -5.96 -38.86
CA ASN A 595 29.89 -6.14 -40.05
C ASN A 595 28.47 -6.60 -39.72
N ILE A 596 28.27 -7.38 -38.65
CA ILE A 596 26.93 -7.74 -38.17
C ILE A 596 26.18 -6.49 -37.66
N VAL A 597 26.81 -5.68 -36.83
CA VAL A 597 26.23 -4.40 -36.34
C VAL A 597 25.96 -3.44 -37.48
N LEU A 598 26.94 -3.29 -38.43
CA LEU A 598 26.78 -2.44 -39.59
C LEU A 598 25.60 -2.86 -40.49
N LYS A 599 25.44 -4.17 -40.73
CA LYS A 599 24.30 -4.71 -41.46
C LYS A 599 22.96 -4.45 -40.75
N SER A 600 22.91 -4.53 -39.42
CA SER A 600 21.71 -4.23 -38.65
C SER A 600 21.30 -2.74 -38.76
N LEU A 601 22.27 -1.85 -39.05
CA LEU A 601 22.03 -0.43 -39.25
C LEU A 601 21.84 -0.03 -40.71
N ALA A 602 21.82 -0.96 -41.66
CA ALA A 602 21.86 -0.70 -43.10
C ALA A 602 20.80 0.28 -43.62
N ARG A 603 19.63 0.33 -42.99
CA ARG A 603 18.56 1.27 -43.29
C ARG A 603 18.91 2.71 -42.94
N TYR A 604 19.62 2.89 -41.83
CA TYR A 604 19.81 4.18 -41.13
C TYR A 604 21.14 4.82 -41.49
N ILE A 605 22.00 4.13 -42.23
CA ILE A 605 23.35 4.62 -42.57
C ILE A 605 23.52 4.78 -44.07
N THR A 606 24.31 5.77 -44.43
CA THR A 606 24.84 5.92 -45.79
C THR A 606 26.33 5.58 -45.77
N LEU A 607 26.74 4.61 -46.58
CA LEU A 607 28.16 4.24 -46.63
C LEU A 607 28.98 5.30 -47.40
N PRO A 608 30.20 5.60 -46.93
CA PRO A 608 31.06 6.58 -47.60
C PRO A 608 31.41 6.08 -49.04
N SER A 609 31.47 7.00 -50.00
CA SER A 609 31.87 6.71 -51.39
C SER A 609 33.40 6.52 -51.46
N ALA A 610 33.86 5.69 -52.38
CA ALA A 610 35.31 5.49 -52.61
C ALA A 610 36.01 6.83 -52.94
N GLY A 611 36.87 7.34 -52.05
CA GLY A 611 37.58 8.63 -52.23
C GLY A 611 37.13 9.73 -51.28
N GLU A 612 36.22 9.47 -50.35
CA GLU A 612 35.87 10.41 -49.29
C GLU A 612 36.80 10.19 -48.06
N ASP A 613 37.99 10.76 -48.15
CA ASP A 613 38.96 10.80 -47.04
C ASP A 613 38.76 12.06 -46.17
N GLY A 614 38.86 11.99 -44.87
CA GLY A 614 38.85 13.18 -44.02
C GLY A 614 37.78 13.26 -42.91
N TRP A 615 37.04 12.19 -42.62
CA TRP A 615 36.06 12.13 -41.52
C TRP A 615 36.57 11.41 -40.26
N CYS A 616 37.86 10.91 -40.29
CA CYS A 616 38.51 10.17 -39.20
C CYS A 616 39.52 10.99 -38.36
N ASP A 617 39.67 12.30 -38.54
CA ASP A 617 40.83 13.06 -38.08
C ASP A 617 40.86 13.42 -36.58
N ASP A 618 40.10 12.87 -35.74
CA ASP A 618 40.15 13.24 -34.31
C ASP A 618 40.87 12.21 -33.40
N MET A 619 41.66 11.26 -33.93
CA MET A 619 42.32 10.25 -33.07
C MET A 619 43.85 10.35 -33.01
N CYS A 620 44.51 11.28 -33.70
CA CYS A 620 46.00 11.35 -33.74
C CYS A 620 46.65 12.59 -33.13
N GLU A 621 45.92 13.50 -32.50
CA GLU A 621 46.57 14.61 -31.79
C GLU A 621 46.60 14.44 -30.28
N GLN A 622 47.47 13.58 -29.78
CA GLN A 622 48.03 13.73 -28.41
C GLN A 622 49.35 12.97 -28.27
N GLN A 623 50.40 13.55 -28.80
CA GLN A 623 51.78 13.46 -28.26
C GLN A 623 52.61 14.59 -28.88
N ASN A 624 52.58 15.76 -28.32
CA ASN A 624 53.76 16.57 -28.01
C ASN A 624 53.33 17.85 -27.28
N GLY A 625 53.80 17.95 -26.09
CA GLY A 625 53.56 19.11 -25.25
C GLY A 625 54.58 20.23 -25.56
N GLY A 626 54.11 21.45 -25.30
CA GLY A 626 55.04 22.50 -24.93
C GLY A 626 54.88 23.85 -25.58
N LEU A 627 54.28 24.81 -24.86
CA LEU A 627 54.56 26.24 -24.80
C LEU A 627 54.01 27.17 -25.87
N SER A 628 53.08 27.99 -25.46
CA SER A 628 52.72 29.31 -25.99
C SER A 628 53.78 30.35 -25.71
N PRO A 629 53.69 31.66 -26.04
CA PRO A 629 52.77 32.43 -26.92
C PRO A 629 53.41 33.50 -27.78
N ASP A 630 52.60 34.27 -28.45
CA ASP A 630 52.72 35.69 -28.90
C ASP A 630 53.05 35.98 -30.37
N GLU A 631 52.10 36.63 -30.93
CA GLU A 631 52.02 37.76 -31.87
C GLU A 631 52.97 37.91 -33.10
N ASP A 632 52.25 38.16 -34.20
CA ASP A 632 52.57 39.03 -35.32
C ASP A 632 53.82 38.73 -36.17
N THR A 633 53.58 38.50 -37.45
CA THR A 633 53.94 39.27 -38.66
C THR A 633 54.15 38.39 -39.84
N LEU A 634 53.59 38.89 -40.95
CA LEU A 634 53.81 38.54 -42.36
C LEU A 634 55.29 38.32 -42.75
N ASN A 635 55.52 37.25 -43.49
CA ASN A 635 56.20 37.45 -44.78
C ASN A 635 56.43 36.13 -45.55
N GLU A 636 56.04 36.14 -46.80
CA GLU A 636 56.46 35.24 -47.89
C GLU A 636 57.95 35.12 -47.94
N VAL A 637 58.49 33.92 -48.19
CA VAL A 637 59.66 33.72 -49.13
C VAL A 637 59.67 32.21 -49.48
N ASP A 638 59.61 31.98 -50.82
CA ASP A 638 60.02 30.78 -51.52
C ASP A 638 61.48 30.44 -51.23
N VAL A 639 61.80 29.16 -51.19
CA VAL A 639 63.07 28.64 -51.75
C VAL A 639 62.99 27.11 -51.94
N ASP A 640 63.37 26.71 -53.13
CA ASP A 640 63.61 25.42 -53.73
C ASP A 640 64.55 24.41 -53.03
N CYS A 641 64.38 23.16 -53.44
CA CYS A 641 65.36 22.09 -53.71
C CYS A 641 66.26 21.57 -52.59
N GLU A 642 66.33 20.29 -52.36
CA GLU A 642 67.09 19.37 -53.22
C GLU A 642 66.96 17.90 -52.72
N GLN A 643 67.01 17.04 -53.68
CA GLN A 643 67.13 15.56 -53.60
C GLN A 643 68.41 15.12 -52.85
N ASP A 644 68.35 14.10 -52.06
CA ASP A 644 69.36 13.07 -52.15
C ASP A 644 68.83 11.65 -51.76
N LEU A 645 69.29 10.74 -52.54
CA LEU A 645 69.12 9.30 -52.65
C LEU A 645 69.73 8.51 -51.49
N VAL A 646 69.21 7.36 -51.27
CA VAL A 646 69.78 6.02 -51.29
C VAL A 646 69.30 5.05 -50.15
N GLY A 647 68.86 3.94 -50.64
CA GLY A 647 69.06 2.59 -50.07
C GLY A 647 67.84 1.81 -49.75
N PRO A 648 67.61 0.57 -50.26
CA PRO A 648 66.46 -0.25 -50.08
C PRO A 648 66.61 -1.10 -48.80
N GLY A 649 65.58 -1.03 -47.93
CA GLY A 649 65.47 -1.91 -46.76
C GLY A 649 64.04 -2.13 -46.41
N GLU A 650 63.62 -3.32 -46.69
CA GLU A 650 62.48 -4.11 -46.10
C GLU A 650 61.14 -3.42 -46.03
N GLU A 651 60.29 -3.77 -46.98
CA GLU A 651 58.83 -3.51 -46.97
C GLU A 651 58.20 -4.23 -45.76
N GLU A 652 58.06 -3.62 -44.62
CA GLU A 652 56.98 -3.93 -43.68
C GLU A 652 55.67 -3.31 -44.25
N GLU A 653 54.79 -4.17 -44.78
CA GLU A 653 53.42 -3.81 -45.11
C GLU A 653 52.75 -3.16 -43.89
N ALA A 654 52.69 -1.87 -43.84
CA ALA A 654 51.77 -1.14 -43.00
C ALA A 654 50.35 -1.51 -43.43
N LYS A 655 49.72 -2.41 -42.64
CA LYS A 655 48.30 -2.74 -42.74
C LYS A 655 47.56 -1.41 -42.56
N GLY A 656 47.02 -0.84 -43.64
CA GLY A 656 46.17 0.34 -43.62
C GLY A 656 45.04 0.13 -42.67
N ALA A 657 44.95 0.99 -41.66
CA ALA A 657 43.84 1.00 -40.71
C ALA A 657 42.54 1.15 -41.48
N ARG A 658 41.69 0.12 -41.49
CA ARG A 658 40.39 0.17 -42.17
C ARG A 658 39.55 1.27 -41.51
N GLN A 659 39.15 2.24 -42.30
CA GLN A 659 38.25 3.33 -41.81
C GLN A 659 36.90 2.76 -41.43
N ARG A 660 36.47 2.96 -40.16
CA ARG A 660 35.21 2.49 -39.59
C ARG A 660 34.35 3.66 -39.20
N LEU A 661 33.00 3.55 -39.39
CA LEU A 661 32.03 4.58 -39.06
C LEU A 661 31.85 4.77 -37.52
N PHE A 662 32.03 3.71 -36.77
CA PHE A 662 31.93 3.67 -35.30
C PHE A 662 32.90 2.65 -34.73
N THR A 663 33.16 2.72 -33.44
CA THR A 663 33.93 1.71 -32.72
C THR A 663 33.00 0.90 -31.81
N LEU A 664 33.29 -0.41 -31.64
CA LEU A 664 32.52 -1.27 -30.74
C LEU A 664 33.20 -1.34 -29.39
N GLN A 665 32.40 -1.19 -28.33
CA GLN A 665 32.82 -1.29 -26.92
C GLN A 665 31.91 -2.22 -26.13
N CYS A 666 32.47 -2.96 -25.16
CA CYS A 666 31.67 -3.59 -24.14
C CYS A 666 31.25 -2.55 -23.09
N VAL A 667 29.98 -2.55 -22.75
CA VAL A 667 29.41 -1.57 -21.81
C VAL A 667 28.59 -2.24 -20.72
N ASN A 668 28.29 -1.49 -19.64
CA ASN A 668 27.36 -1.94 -18.62
C ASN A 668 25.91 -2.02 -19.18
N GLU A 669 25.01 -2.65 -18.44
CA GLU A 669 23.59 -2.81 -18.83
C GLU A 669 22.86 -1.49 -19.12
N ASN A 670 23.34 -0.36 -18.61
CA ASN A 670 22.77 0.97 -18.88
C ASN A 670 23.43 1.68 -20.09
N GLY A 671 24.43 1.10 -20.73
CA GLY A 671 25.15 1.70 -21.84
C GLY A 671 25.99 2.94 -21.48
N SER A 672 26.16 3.25 -20.17
CA SER A 672 26.77 4.50 -19.70
C SER A 672 28.27 4.40 -19.46
N MET A 673 28.79 3.22 -19.14
CA MET A 673 30.19 3.00 -18.76
C MET A 673 30.82 1.92 -19.66
N ASN A 674 32.08 2.17 -20.09
CA ASN A 674 32.87 1.14 -20.78
C ASN A 674 33.34 0.12 -19.76
N MET A 675 33.26 -1.15 -20.13
CA MET A 675 33.74 -2.29 -19.32
C MET A 675 35.10 -2.76 -19.84
N GLU A 676 35.12 -3.73 -20.75
CA GLU A 676 36.33 -4.23 -21.40
C GLU A 676 36.44 -3.66 -22.82
N SER A 677 37.66 -3.34 -23.25
CA SER A 677 37.91 -3.00 -24.66
C SER A 677 37.90 -4.25 -25.53
N LEU A 678 37.19 -4.21 -26.61
CA LEU A 678 37.23 -5.25 -27.65
C LEU A 678 38.51 -5.07 -28.47
N GLU A 679 39.41 -6.03 -28.40
CA GLU A 679 40.67 -6.00 -29.15
C GLU A 679 40.44 -6.33 -30.61
N ASP A 680 40.95 -5.50 -31.53
CA ASP A 680 40.98 -5.75 -32.97
C ASP A 680 42.25 -6.49 -33.35
N SER A 681 42.40 -7.66 -32.73
CA SER A 681 43.61 -8.51 -32.90
C SER A 681 43.46 -9.59 -33.99
N GLY A 682 42.30 -9.65 -34.67
CA GLY A 682 41.98 -10.70 -35.63
C GLY A 682 41.68 -12.05 -34.99
N HIS A 683 41.81 -12.17 -33.66
CA HIS A 683 41.44 -13.39 -32.92
C HIS A 683 39.96 -13.41 -32.55
N PRO A 684 39.37 -14.63 -32.32
CA PRO A 684 38.00 -14.74 -31.82
C PRO A 684 37.76 -14.05 -30.51
N LEU A 685 36.70 -13.23 -30.46
CA LEU A 685 36.26 -12.51 -29.27
C LEU A 685 35.59 -13.49 -28.29
N LYS A 686 35.80 -13.29 -26.99
CA LYS A 686 35.11 -14.05 -25.94
C LYS A 686 33.78 -13.37 -25.64
N LEU A 687 32.77 -13.65 -26.44
CA LEU A 687 31.40 -13.12 -26.29
C LEU A 687 30.54 -14.16 -25.54
N GLY A 688 30.73 -14.25 -24.23
CA GLY A 688 29.97 -15.17 -23.37
C GLY A 688 29.22 -14.44 -22.23
N GLY A 689 28.02 -14.87 -21.89
CA GLY A 689 27.29 -14.32 -20.77
C GLY A 689 26.47 -13.05 -21.07
N ARG A 690 26.34 -12.18 -20.09
CA ARG A 690 25.57 -10.92 -20.20
C ARG A 690 26.49 -9.80 -20.69
N VAL A 691 26.84 -9.80 -21.98
CA VAL A 691 27.65 -8.74 -22.61
C VAL A 691 26.69 -7.75 -23.29
N TYR A 692 26.82 -6.47 -22.96
CA TYR A 692 26.16 -5.36 -23.66
C TYR A 692 27.19 -4.66 -24.52
N LEU A 693 26.80 -4.30 -25.72
CA LEU A 693 27.67 -3.61 -26.70
C LEU A 693 27.22 -2.16 -26.88
N ALA A 694 28.15 -1.31 -27.24
CA ALA A 694 27.88 0.02 -27.77
C ALA A 694 28.59 0.25 -29.08
N ALA A 695 27.90 0.86 -30.02
CA ALA A 695 28.47 1.46 -31.24
C ALA A 695 28.73 2.94 -30.95
N ASP A 696 30.00 3.30 -30.79
CA ASP A 696 30.45 4.64 -30.42
C ASP A 696 30.78 5.44 -31.67
N TRP A 697 30.00 6.46 -31.95
CA TRP A 697 30.11 7.36 -33.09
C TRP A 697 30.82 8.65 -32.71
N SER A 698 31.70 9.16 -33.60
CA SER A 698 32.10 10.55 -33.53
C SER A 698 30.94 11.46 -33.98
N ALA A 699 30.88 12.70 -33.46
CA ALA A 699 29.87 13.67 -33.88
C ALA A 699 29.89 13.93 -35.41
N LYS A 700 31.08 13.96 -36.04
CA LYS A 700 31.22 14.12 -37.47
C LYS A 700 30.68 12.93 -38.27
N ALA A 701 31.04 11.70 -37.87
CA ALA A 701 30.57 10.48 -38.54
C ALA A 701 29.07 10.32 -38.43
N ARG A 702 28.50 10.55 -37.22
CA ARG A 702 27.06 10.51 -36.98
C ARG A 702 26.32 11.52 -37.85
N GLY A 703 26.71 12.81 -37.80
CA GLY A 703 26.03 13.88 -38.54
C GLY A 703 26.09 13.71 -40.08
N ARG A 704 27.08 12.95 -40.60
CA ARG A 704 27.27 12.75 -42.06
C ARG A 704 26.66 11.45 -42.56
N PHE A 705 26.75 10.36 -41.79
CA PHE A 705 26.43 9.03 -42.28
C PHE A 705 25.23 8.37 -41.59
N PHE A 706 24.72 8.90 -40.48
CA PHE A 706 23.53 8.41 -39.80
C PHE A 706 22.33 9.32 -40.11
N ASP A 707 21.23 8.73 -40.55
CA ASP A 707 20.00 9.42 -40.94
C ASP A 707 18.99 9.33 -39.79
N ASP A 708 18.97 10.36 -38.93
CA ASP A 708 18.04 10.46 -37.78
C ASP A 708 16.57 10.46 -38.26
N ALA A 709 16.26 11.04 -39.43
CA ALA A 709 14.90 11.07 -39.96
C ALA A 709 14.40 9.67 -40.34
N LYS A 710 15.25 8.83 -40.92
CA LYS A 710 14.91 7.42 -41.21
C LYS A 710 14.79 6.58 -39.96
N ALA A 711 15.52 6.93 -38.88
CA ALA A 711 15.44 6.24 -37.61
C ALA A 711 14.11 6.53 -36.86
N GLU A 712 13.49 7.69 -37.12
CA GLU A 712 12.18 8.06 -36.55
C GLU A 712 10.99 7.56 -37.38
N GLU A 713 11.23 7.10 -38.62
CA GLU A 713 10.19 6.56 -39.50
C GLU A 713 9.65 5.24 -38.96
N VAL A 714 8.34 5.20 -38.62
CA VAL A 714 7.63 4.03 -38.14
C VAL A 714 6.38 3.80 -38.98
N ASP A 715 6.20 2.60 -39.52
CA ASP A 715 4.95 2.20 -40.18
C ASP A 715 3.88 1.90 -39.12
N VAL A 716 2.60 2.09 -39.49
CA VAL A 716 1.48 1.91 -38.56
C VAL A 716 0.61 0.77 -39.03
N HIS A 717 0.48 -0.27 -38.19
CA HIS A 717 -0.38 -1.40 -38.45
C HIS A 717 -1.86 -1.01 -38.32
N GLU A 718 -2.74 -1.68 -39.08
CA GLU A 718 -4.20 -1.42 -39.04
C GLU A 718 -4.81 -1.51 -37.64
N SER A 719 -4.27 -2.30 -36.72
CA SER A 719 -4.71 -2.40 -35.34
C SER A 719 -4.66 -1.07 -34.56
N VAL A 720 -3.80 -0.12 -34.99
CA VAL A 720 -3.73 1.22 -34.39
C VAL A 720 -4.92 2.08 -34.81
N HIS A 721 -5.39 1.91 -36.06
CA HIS A 721 -6.53 2.63 -36.65
C HIS A 721 -7.87 1.97 -36.34
N GLN A 722 -7.89 0.70 -35.92
CA GLN A 722 -9.08 0.10 -35.36
C GLN A 722 -9.45 0.92 -34.13
N ARG A 723 -10.39 1.86 -34.32
CA ARG A 723 -11.02 2.55 -33.21
C ARG A 723 -11.49 1.44 -32.28
N ALA A 724 -10.85 1.30 -31.12
CA ALA A 724 -11.54 0.72 -29.96
C ALA A 724 -12.88 1.44 -29.97
N GLY A 725 -13.97 0.72 -30.35
CA GLY A 725 -15.29 1.31 -30.52
C GLY A 725 -15.47 2.29 -29.39
N HIS A 726 -15.93 3.51 -29.67
CA HIS A 726 -15.95 4.65 -28.77
C HIS A 726 -15.97 4.15 -27.34
N PRO A 727 -15.04 4.54 -26.43
CA PRO A 727 -15.15 4.11 -25.06
C PRO A 727 -16.54 4.58 -24.63
N LYS A 728 -17.57 3.69 -24.73
CA LYS A 728 -18.78 3.84 -23.94
C LYS A 728 -18.22 4.23 -22.59
N LYS A 729 -18.56 5.42 -22.07
CA LYS A 729 -18.25 5.82 -20.70
C LYS A 729 -18.34 4.54 -19.89
N SER A 730 -17.22 4.00 -19.43
CA SER A 730 -17.21 2.71 -18.76
C SER A 730 -17.83 2.96 -17.38
N CYS A 731 -19.16 2.97 -17.32
CA CYS A 731 -19.88 2.91 -16.07
C CYS A 731 -20.14 1.43 -15.78
N ILE A 732 -19.95 1.05 -14.55
CA ILE A 732 -20.25 -0.27 -14.01
C ILE A 732 -21.65 -0.17 -13.40
N GLN A 733 -22.53 -1.09 -13.69
CA GLN A 733 -23.82 -1.19 -12.99
C GLN A 733 -23.64 -1.93 -11.67
N LEU A 734 -24.31 -1.48 -10.60
CA LEU A 734 -24.32 -2.18 -9.30
C LEU A 734 -24.73 -3.65 -9.47
N ARG A 735 -25.60 -3.92 -10.42
CA ARG A 735 -26.04 -5.26 -10.83
C ARG A 735 -24.85 -6.15 -11.21
N GLU A 736 -23.91 -5.64 -12.01
CA GLU A 736 -22.74 -6.40 -12.44
C GLU A 736 -21.83 -6.77 -11.24
N CYS A 737 -21.75 -5.87 -10.23
CA CYS A 737 -21.01 -6.14 -9.00
C CYS A 737 -21.68 -7.26 -8.17
N LEU A 738 -23.01 -7.27 -8.09
CA LEU A 738 -23.78 -8.32 -7.40
C LEU A 738 -23.67 -9.66 -8.13
N GLU A 739 -23.78 -9.68 -9.45
CA GLU A 739 -23.59 -10.87 -10.27
C GLU A 739 -22.16 -11.43 -10.09
N LEU A 740 -21.14 -10.56 -10.07
CA LEU A 740 -19.75 -10.96 -9.84
C LEU A 740 -19.55 -11.55 -8.44
N PHE A 741 -20.22 -10.97 -7.41
CA PHE A 741 -20.16 -11.47 -6.04
C PHE A 741 -20.75 -12.89 -5.90
N THR A 742 -21.79 -13.21 -6.65
CA THR A 742 -22.46 -14.54 -6.64
C THR A 742 -21.87 -15.53 -7.65
N THR A 743 -20.81 -15.15 -8.38
CA THR A 743 -20.13 -16.03 -9.34
C THR A 743 -19.28 -17.07 -8.61
N THR A 744 -19.25 -18.30 -9.14
CA THR A 744 -18.40 -19.38 -8.62
C THR A 744 -16.93 -19.04 -8.87
N GLU A 745 -16.12 -19.11 -7.83
CA GLU A 745 -14.67 -18.89 -7.87
C GLU A 745 -13.91 -20.15 -7.45
N LYS A 746 -12.67 -20.30 -7.94
CA LYS A 746 -11.74 -21.35 -7.49
C LYS A 746 -10.79 -20.75 -6.47
N LEU A 747 -10.67 -21.40 -5.30
CA LEU A 747 -9.74 -20.97 -4.26
C LEU A 747 -8.29 -21.09 -4.73
N GLY A 748 -7.46 -20.12 -4.37
CA GLY A 748 -6.04 -20.09 -4.69
C GLY A 748 -5.22 -21.15 -3.95
N ALA A 749 -3.97 -21.31 -4.34
CA ALA A 749 -3.04 -22.19 -3.65
C ALA A 749 -2.68 -21.67 -2.24
N ASP A 750 -2.75 -20.35 -2.05
CA ASP A 750 -2.41 -19.68 -0.78
C ASP A 750 -3.57 -19.70 0.23
N ASP A 751 -4.80 -19.96 -0.23
CA ASP A 751 -6.01 -20.03 0.61
C ASP A 751 -6.83 -21.31 0.31
N PRO A 752 -6.27 -22.51 0.56
CA PRO A 752 -6.94 -23.78 0.25
C PRO A 752 -7.93 -24.17 1.34
N TRP A 753 -9.05 -24.77 0.94
CA TRP A 753 -10.03 -25.34 1.88
C TRP A 753 -9.64 -26.77 2.29
N TYR A 754 -9.71 -27.10 3.59
CA TYR A 754 -9.51 -28.44 4.09
C TYR A 754 -10.76 -29.33 3.84
N CYS A 755 -10.62 -30.32 2.95
CA CYS A 755 -11.69 -31.26 2.68
C CYS A 755 -11.72 -32.39 3.75
N PRO A 756 -12.78 -32.51 4.57
CA PRO A 756 -12.85 -33.54 5.62
C PRO A 756 -12.93 -34.98 5.07
N ARG A 757 -13.42 -35.15 3.82
CA ARG A 757 -13.47 -36.45 3.16
C ARG A 757 -12.09 -36.87 2.62
N CYS A 758 -11.39 -35.96 1.94
CA CYS A 758 -10.04 -36.21 1.43
C CYS A 758 -8.94 -36.08 2.48
N ARG A 759 -9.24 -35.47 3.64
CA ARG A 759 -8.32 -35.15 4.74
C ARG A 759 -7.06 -34.40 4.30
N ARG A 760 -7.23 -33.47 3.36
CA ARG A 760 -6.16 -32.62 2.86
C ARG A 760 -6.70 -31.29 2.34
N HIS A 761 -5.83 -30.29 2.25
CA HIS A 761 -6.16 -28.99 1.69
C HIS A 761 -6.37 -29.10 0.18
N GLN A 762 -7.40 -28.43 -0.34
CA GLN A 762 -7.85 -28.48 -1.73
C GLN A 762 -8.19 -27.08 -2.24
N GLN A 763 -7.91 -26.84 -3.51
CA GLN A 763 -8.40 -25.65 -4.22
C GLN A 763 -9.85 -25.83 -4.63
N ALA A 764 -10.74 -25.83 -3.64
CA ALA A 764 -12.18 -26.01 -3.86
C ALA A 764 -12.77 -24.89 -4.71
N THR A 765 -13.89 -25.16 -5.37
CA THR A 765 -14.73 -24.10 -5.92
C THR A 765 -15.66 -23.60 -4.83
N LYS A 766 -15.78 -22.26 -4.71
CA LYS A 766 -16.60 -21.55 -3.72
C LYS A 766 -17.64 -20.70 -4.41
N LYS A 767 -18.86 -20.68 -3.90
CA LYS A 767 -19.93 -19.82 -4.36
C LYS A 767 -20.64 -19.23 -3.16
N PHE A 768 -20.92 -17.92 -3.22
CA PHE A 768 -21.82 -17.26 -2.30
C PHE A 768 -23.16 -16.97 -2.97
N ASP A 769 -24.26 -17.22 -2.26
CA ASP A 769 -25.61 -16.85 -2.64
C ASP A 769 -26.28 -16.08 -1.49
N LEU A 770 -27.16 -15.12 -1.79
CA LEU A 770 -27.93 -14.40 -0.81
C LEU A 770 -29.10 -15.25 -0.35
N TRP A 771 -29.22 -15.49 0.96
CA TRP A 771 -30.32 -16.28 1.56
C TRP A 771 -31.38 -15.38 2.19
N SER A 772 -30.98 -14.46 3.06
CA SER A 772 -31.85 -13.45 3.65
C SER A 772 -31.17 -12.09 3.72
N LEU A 773 -31.95 -11.04 3.61
CA LEU A 773 -31.46 -9.65 3.60
C LEU A 773 -31.94 -8.88 4.81
N PRO A 774 -31.10 -7.94 5.34
CA PRO A 774 -31.39 -7.14 6.51
C PRO A 774 -32.42 -6.03 6.26
N GLN A 775 -32.83 -5.35 7.34
CA GLN A 775 -33.66 -4.15 7.26
C GLN A 775 -32.91 -2.98 6.60
N VAL A 776 -31.64 -2.82 6.91
CA VAL A 776 -30.73 -1.86 6.27
C VAL A 776 -29.57 -2.63 5.67
N LEU A 777 -29.43 -2.55 4.35
CA LEU A 777 -28.38 -3.21 3.58
C LEU A 777 -27.23 -2.23 3.35
N ILE A 778 -26.06 -2.56 3.86
CA ILE A 778 -24.81 -1.82 3.62
C ILE A 778 -24.06 -2.51 2.48
N ILE A 779 -23.71 -1.74 1.45
CA ILE A 779 -22.93 -2.21 0.31
C ILE A 779 -21.61 -1.44 0.26
N HIS A 780 -20.51 -2.15 0.39
CA HIS A 780 -19.15 -1.63 0.23
C HIS A 780 -18.64 -1.97 -1.17
N LEU A 781 -18.19 -0.97 -1.92
CA LEU A 781 -17.59 -1.12 -3.24
C LEU A 781 -16.07 -1.28 -3.08
N LYS A 782 -15.52 -2.46 -3.39
CA LYS A 782 -14.08 -2.76 -3.28
C LYS A 782 -13.28 -1.95 -4.31
N ARG A 783 -13.11 -0.65 -4.07
CA ARG A 783 -12.37 0.26 -4.96
C ARG A 783 -10.87 0.20 -4.76
N PHE A 784 -10.40 -0.09 -3.57
CA PHE A 784 -8.99 -0.16 -3.24
C PHE A 784 -8.45 -1.56 -3.51
N PHE A 785 -7.45 -1.62 -4.38
CA PHE A 785 -6.80 -2.86 -4.77
C PHE A 785 -5.35 -2.85 -4.29
N TYR A 786 -4.96 -3.92 -3.60
CA TYR A 786 -3.60 -4.13 -3.09
C TYR A 786 -3.07 -5.42 -3.69
N ASN A 787 -1.94 -5.36 -4.38
CA ASN A 787 -1.14 -6.53 -4.67
C ASN A 787 0.31 -6.29 -4.23
N ARG A 788 1.20 -7.27 -4.37
CA ARG A 788 2.62 -7.17 -3.97
C ARG A 788 3.36 -5.97 -4.55
N PHE A 789 2.92 -5.45 -5.71
CA PHE A 789 3.63 -4.44 -6.51
C PHE A 789 2.88 -3.13 -6.66
N TRP A 790 1.55 -3.13 -6.46
CA TRP A 790 0.68 -1.98 -6.80
C TRP A 790 -0.34 -1.71 -5.71
N ARG A 791 -0.56 -0.42 -5.51
CA ARG A 791 -1.70 0.10 -4.77
C ARG A 791 -2.48 0.99 -5.72
N ASP A 792 -3.67 0.58 -6.13
CA ASP A 792 -4.48 1.32 -7.09
C ASP A 792 -5.91 1.51 -6.58
N LYS A 793 -6.55 2.60 -7.01
CA LYS A 793 -7.95 2.89 -6.73
C LYS A 793 -8.75 2.86 -8.04
N ILE A 794 -9.81 2.07 -8.07
CA ILE A 794 -10.73 1.99 -9.20
C ILE A 794 -11.67 3.19 -9.15
N ASP A 795 -11.42 4.21 -10.00
CA ASP A 795 -12.23 5.44 -10.09
C ASP A 795 -13.37 5.36 -11.11
N THR A 796 -13.70 4.17 -11.61
CA THR A 796 -14.82 3.97 -12.53
C THR A 796 -16.14 4.29 -11.83
N LEU A 797 -17.06 5.00 -12.54
CA LEU A 797 -18.40 5.24 -12.04
C LEU A 797 -19.15 3.91 -11.87
N VAL A 798 -19.67 3.69 -10.67
CA VAL A 798 -20.67 2.64 -10.41
C VAL A 798 -22.02 3.31 -10.38
N GLU A 799 -22.90 2.95 -11.32
CA GLU A 799 -24.29 3.41 -11.35
C GLU A 799 -25.13 2.50 -10.44
N PHE A 800 -25.84 3.11 -9.51
CA PHE A 800 -26.71 2.42 -8.58
C PHE A 800 -28.05 3.17 -8.45
N PRO A 801 -29.16 2.49 -8.24
CA PRO A 801 -30.46 3.13 -8.11
C PRO A 801 -30.60 3.84 -6.75
N ILE A 802 -31.06 5.09 -6.77
CA ILE A 802 -31.40 5.84 -5.54
C ILE A 802 -32.69 5.29 -4.92
N SER A 803 -33.61 4.82 -5.73
CA SER A 803 -34.86 4.25 -5.28
C SER A 803 -35.17 2.94 -6.02
N ASN A 804 -35.96 2.08 -5.36
CA ASN A 804 -36.49 0.86 -5.97
C ASN A 804 -35.40 -0.18 -6.38
N LEU A 805 -34.34 -0.34 -5.56
CA LEU A 805 -33.40 -1.45 -5.74
C LEU A 805 -34.12 -2.77 -5.43
N LYS A 806 -34.39 -3.55 -6.48
CA LYS A 806 -35.02 -4.87 -6.35
C LYS A 806 -33.94 -5.91 -6.12
N MET A 807 -33.94 -6.53 -4.94
CA MET A 807 -32.96 -7.56 -4.59
C MET A 807 -33.46 -8.98 -4.77
N GLN A 808 -34.73 -9.17 -5.17
CA GLN A 808 -35.36 -10.49 -5.32
C GLN A 808 -34.63 -11.40 -6.30
N ASP A 809 -34.06 -10.85 -7.37
CA ASP A 809 -33.37 -11.60 -8.43
C ASP A 809 -32.09 -12.29 -7.94
N TYR A 810 -31.54 -11.86 -6.78
CA TYR A 810 -30.30 -12.36 -6.20
C TYR A 810 -30.50 -13.29 -4.99
N ILE A 811 -31.76 -13.39 -4.50
CA ILE A 811 -32.11 -14.20 -3.32
C ILE A 811 -32.53 -15.57 -3.79
N ILE A 812 -31.85 -16.62 -3.31
CA ILE A 812 -32.15 -18.01 -3.66
C ILE A 812 -33.20 -18.65 -2.74
N ASN A 813 -33.54 -18.03 -1.60
CA ASN A 813 -34.58 -18.52 -0.69
C ASN A 813 -35.96 -18.25 -1.27
N PRO A 814 -36.74 -19.30 -1.63
CA PRO A 814 -38.06 -19.11 -2.27
C PRO A 814 -39.12 -18.53 -1.32
N LYS A 815 -38.91 -18.62 -0.01
CA LYS A 815 -39.81 -18.12 1.03
C LYS A 815 -39.49 -16.69 1.49
N HIS A 816 -38.45 -16.06 0.94
CA HIS A 816 -38.10 -14.71 1.31
C HIS A 816 -39.11 -13.70 0.73
N GLU A 817 -39.63 -12.82 1.59
CA GLU A 817 -40.52 -11.74 1.13
C GLU A 817 -39.81 -10.81 0.13
N PRO A 818 -40.55 -10.29 -0.87
CA PRO A 818 -39.96 -9.35 -1.84
C PRO A 818 -39.22 -8.18 -1.11
N ALA A 819 -37.94 -8.02 -1.43
CA ALA A 819 -37.11 -7.01 -0.80
C ALA A 819 -36.82 -5.90 -1.80
N VAL A 820 -37.41 -4.73 -1.55
CA VAL A 820 -37.17 -3.51 -2.31
C VAL A 820 -36.56 -2.49 -1.39
N TYR A 821 -35.47 -1.85 -1.85
CA TYR A 821 -34.68 -0.93 -1.04
C TYR A 821 -34.62 0.46 -1.65
N ASP A 822 -34.53 1.47 -0.81
CA ASP A 822 -34.25 2.84 -1.19
C ASP A 822 -32.94 3.31 -0.51
N LEU A 823 -32.13 4.04 -1.26
CA LEU A 823 -30.88 4.60 -0.77
C LEU A 823 -31.15 5.70 0.26
N ILE A 824 -30.48 5.63 1.39
CA ILE A 824 -30.59 6.61 2.47
C ILE A 824 -29.29 7.37 2.75
N ALA A 825 -28.13 6.76 2.46
CA ALA A 825 -26.85 7.47 2.62
C ALA A 825 -25.75 6.85 1.73
N VAL A 826 -24.75 7.67 1.42
CA VAL A 826 -23.54 7.29 0.66
C VAL A 826 -22.31 7.93 1.31
N ALA A 827 -21.35 7.12 1.69
CA ALA A 827 -20.01 7.61 2.01
C ALA A 827 -19.16 7.66 0.73
N ASN A 828 -18.54 8.79 0.46
CA ASN A 828 -17.71 9.04 -0.71
C ASN A 828 -16.24 9.12 -0.36
N HIS A 829 -15.36 8.73 -1.31
CA HIS A 829 -13.92 8.95 -1.21
C HIS A 829 -13.39 9.63 -2.47
N TYR A 830 -12.76 10.80 -2.31
CA TYR A 830 -12.08 11.57 -3.35
C TYR A 830 -10.56 11.42 -3.19
N GLY A 831 -9.82 11.50 -4.29
CA GLY A 831 -8.36 11.37 -4.29
C GLY A 831 -7.89 9.93 -4.49
N GLY A 832 -6.57 9.72 -4.35
CA GLY A 832 -5.89 8.44 -4.56
C GLY A 832 -5.53 7.71 -3.27
N MET A 833 -4.61 6.73 -3.39
CA MET A 833 -4.15 5.90 -2.26
C MET A 833 -3.22 6.62 -1.28
N GLY A 834 -2.52 7.66 -1.72
CA GLY A 834 -1.55 8.40 -0.91
C GLY A 834 -2.13 9.59 -0.16
N GLY A 835 -3.41 9.92 -0.39
CA GLY A 835 -4.12 11.02 0.23
C GLY A 835 -5.47 11.22 -0.41
N GLY A 836 -6.49 11.42 0.41
CA GLY A 836 -7.85 11.56 -0.05
C GLY A 836 -8.71 12.30 0.96
N HIS A 837 -9.98 12.49 0.60
CA HIS A 837 -10.97 13.13 1.45
C HIS A 837 -12.28 12.36 1.40
N TYR A 838 -12.87 12.14 2.56
CA TYR A 838 -14.17 11.49 2.70
C TYR A 838 -15.26 12.50 2.97
N THR A 839 -16.42 12.29 2.36
CA THR A 839 -17.65 13.07 2.58
C THR A 839 -18.84 12.13 2.61
N ALA A 840 -20.03 12.63 2.97
CA ALA A 840 -21.25 11.83 2.90
C ALA A 840 -22.39 12.58 2.20
N TYR A 841 -23.21 11.85 1.48
CA TYR A 841 -24.58 12.25 1.15
C TYR A 841 -25.53 11.47 2.03
N ALA A 842 -26.50 12.13 2.64
CA ALA A 842 -27.53 11.42 3.40
C ALA A 842 -28.89 12.12 3.28
N LYS A 843 -29.94 11.30 3.31
CA LYS A 843 -31.33 11.73 3.28
C LYS A 843 -31.83 11.90 4.71
N ASN A 844 -32.10 13.15 5.10
CA ASN A 844 -32.58 13.44 6.44
C ASN A 844 -34.00 12.90 6.66
N LYS A 845 -34.24 12.15 7.75
CA LYS A 845 -35.53 11.49 8.03
C LYS A 845 -36.66 12.47 8.30
N VAL A 846 -36.38 13.72 8.73
CA VAL A 846 -37.38 14.74 9.04
C VAL A 846 -37.78 15.51 7.78
N THR A 847 -36.80 16.01 7.03
CA THR A 847 -37.05 16.84 5.85
C THR A 847 -37.30 16.03 4.58
N GLN A 848 -36.93 14.74 4.56
CA GLN A 848 -36.93 13.86 3.39
C GLN A 848 -36.11 14.39 2.20
N GLN A 849 -35.19 15.33 2.47
CA GLN A 849 -34.28 15.91 1.48
C GLN A 849 -32.86 15.36 1.64
N TRP A 850 -32.11 15.37 0.53
CA TRP A 850 -30.71 15.02 0.51
C TRP A 850 -29.82 16.18 0.95
N TYR A 851 -28.80 15.86 1.76
CA TYR A 851 -27.78 16.80 2.20
C TYR A 851 -26.40 16.24 1.95
N TYR A 852 -25.47 17.14 1.66
CA TYR A 852 -24.06 16.89 1.52
C TYR A 852 -23.35 17.29 2.81
N PHE A 853 -22.63 16.35 3.39
CA PHE A 853 -21.87 16.52 4.62
C PHE A 853 -20.38 16.47 4.30
N ASP A 854 -19.70 17.57 4.50
CA ASP A 854 -18.27 17.75 4.31
C ASP A 854 -17.67 18.31 5.60
N ASP A 855 -17.23 17.39 6.47
CA ASP A 855 -16.79 17.69 7.82
C ASP A 855 -17.78 18.58 8.57
N SER A 856 -17.40 19.80 8.95
CA SER A 856 -18.27 20.77 9.67
C SER A 856 -19.35 21.41 8.80
N ASN A 857 -19.25 21.28 7.48
CA ASN A 857 -20.15 21.92 6.55
C ASN A 857 -21.30 20.98 6.16
N VAL A 858 -22.52 21.50 6.18
CA VAL A 858 -23.73 20.79 5.73
C VAL A 858 -24.45 21.67 4.71
N SER A 859 -24.71 21.14 3.53
CA SER A 859 -25.40 21.85 2.46
C SER A 859 -26.49 20.98 1.82
N PRO A 860 -27.61 21.58 1.33
CA PRO A 860 -28.59 20.84 0.56
C PRO A 860 -27.98 20.21 -0.69
N ALA A 861 -28.47 19.05 -1.07
CA ALA A 861 -28.02 18.34 -2.27
C ALA A 861 -29.21 17.82 -3.08
N THR A 862 -28.99 17.63 -4.39
CA THR A 862 -29.99 17.03 -5.29
C THR A 862 -29.66 15.54 -5.50
N GLU A 863 -30.63 14.74 -5.85
CA GLU A 863 -30.48 13.32 -6.14
C GLU A 863 -29.45 13.05 -7.27
N GLU A 864 -29.33 13.97 -8.23
CA GLU A 864 -28.38 13.86 -9.34
C GLU A 864 -26.91 13.84 -8.87
N ASN A 865 -26.61 14.48 -7.75
CA ASN A 865 -25.24 14.57 -7.20
C ASN A 865 -24.85 13.35 -6.36
N VAL A 866 -25.82 12.52 -5.94
CA VAL A 866 -25.59 11.37 -5.03
C VAL A 866 -24.83 10.24 -5.74
N VAL A 867 -25.13 10.01 -7.03
CA VAL A 867 -24.48 8.97 -7.82
C VAL A 867 -23.22 9.53 -8.45
N SER A 868 -22.06 9.20 -7.92
CA SER A 868 -20.77 9.72 -8.35
C SER A 868 -19.68 8.65 -8.42
N LYS A 869 -18.56 8.99 -9.08
CA LYS A 869 -17.35 8.15 -9.08
C LYS A 869 -16.73 7.96 -7.68
N ALA A 870 -17.06 8.89 -6.77
CA ALA A 870 -16.54 8.90 -5.41
C ALA A 870 -17.29 7.94 -4.48
N ALA A 871 -18.49 7.46 -4.84
CA ALA A 871 -19.29 6.56 -4.02
C ALA A 871 -18.50 5.32 -3.59
N TYR A 872 -18.46 5.07 -2.28
CA TYR A 872 -17.63 4.02 -1.68
C TYR A 872 -18.43 3.05 -0.82
N VAL A 873 -19.27 3.56 0.11
CA VAL A 873 -20.18 2.74 0.90
C VAL A 873 -21.61 3.27 0.75
N LEU A 874 -22.55 2.38 0.44
CA LEU A 874 -23.95 2.68 0.18
C LEU A 874 -24.84 2.10 1.28
N PHE A 875 -25.80 2.87 1.76
CA PHE A 875 -26.78 2.44 2.74
C PHE A 875 -28.16 2.41 2.12
N TYR A 876 -28.81 1.26 2.14
CA TYR A 876 -30.14 1.02 1.58
C TYR A 876 -31.11 0.57 2.65
N ALA A 877 -32.24 1.26 2.81
CA ALA A 877 -33.31 0.87 3.74
C ALA A 877 -34.41 0.12 3.00
N ARG A 878 -34.91 -1.00 3.58
CA ARG A 878 -35.97 -1.82 3.03
C ARG A 878 -37.33 -1.12 3.15
N ARG A 879 -38.08 -1.04 2.04
CA ARG A 879 -39.44 -0.50 2.04
C ARG A 879 -40.39 -1.32 2.92
N GLY A 880 -41.26 -0.66 3.67
CA GLY A 880 -42.29 -1.29 4.49
C GLY A 880 -41.81 -1.78 5.86
N SER A 881 -40.56 -1.60 6.22
CA SER A 881 -40.00 -2.02 7.52
C SER A 881 -40.30 -1.07 8.70
N CYS A 882 -40.95 0.06 8.46
CA CYS A 882 -41.33 1.05 9.50
C CYS A 882 -42.70 0.73 10.16
N LYS A 883 -42.97 -0.54 10.51
CA LYS A 883 -44.03 -0.82 11.50
C LYS A 883 -43.39 -0.93 12.85
N GLY A 884 -43.67 0.08 13.69
CA GLY A 884 -43.24 0.12 15.09
C GLY A 884 -43.62 -1.17 15.80
N ARG A 885 -42.71 -1.65 16.64
CA ARG A 885 -42.95 -2.71 17.60
C ARG A 885 -44.05 -2.29 18.57
N ASN A 886 -45.33 -2.55 18.24
CA ASN A 886 -46.41 -2.72 19.16
C ASN A 886 -47.13 -4.01 18.75
N GLY A 887 -46.81 -5.09 19.45
CA GLY A 887 -47.50 -6.36 19.25
C GLY A 887 -46.64 -7.54 19.66
N GLN A 888 -46.52 -7.79 20.96
CA GLN A 888 -46.22 -9.11 21.51
C GLN A 888 -47.13 -10.16 20.86
N GLN A 889 -46.57 -11.01 20.01
CA GLN A 889 -47.14 -12.32 19.75
C GLN A 889 -46.56 -13.29 20.78
N THR A 890 -47.26 -13.39 21.88
CA THR A 890 -47.23 -14.57 22.76
C THR A 890 -47.78 -15.74 21.97
N THR A 891 -46.94 -16.55 21.40
CA THR A 891 -47.33 -17.89 21.00
C THR A 891 -47.46 -18.73 22.24
N ASN A 892 -48.72 -19.00 22.62
CA ASN A 892 -49.08 -20.05 23.59
C ASN A 892 -48.58 -21.39 23.03
N VAL A 893 -47.52 -21.91 23.64
CA VAL A 893 -47.16 -23.33 23.53
C VAL A 893 -48.17 -24.07 24.43
N THR A 894 -49.14 -24.71 23.80
CA THR A 894 -50.00 -25.70 24.48
C THR A 894 -49.14 -26.92 24.78
N ASP A 895 -49.00 -27.18 26.06
CA ASP A 895 -48.44 -28.39 26.67
C ASP A 895 -49.39 -29.59 26.34
N ASP A 896 -49.07 -30.36 25.33
CA ASP A 896 -49.68 -31.68 25.13
C ASP A 896 -48.85 -32.74 25.86
N ARG A 897 -49.25 -32.99 27.09
CA ARG A 897 -48.84 -34.19 27.83
C ARG A 897 -49.52 -35.40 27.18
N MET A 898 -48.78 -36.24 26.50
CA MET A 898 -49.18 -37.62 26.22
C MET A 898 -48.95 -38.48 27.46
N ASP A 899 -50.04 -38.90 28.03
CA ASP A 899 -50.07 -40.00 29.00
C ASP A 899 -49.75 -41.32 28.28
N THR A 900 -48.76 -42.01 28.81
CA THR A 900 -48.48 -43.41 28.49
C THR A 900 -49.25 -44.31 29.44
N SER A 901 -50.15 -45.09 28.94
CA SER A 901 -50.52 -46.36 29.51
C SER A 901 -50.22 -47.48 28.50
#